data_762936ed4c5694d1afebc6e87a1f3e81
#
_entry.id   762936ed4c5694d1afebc6e87a1f3e81
#
_cell.length_a   1.000
_cell.length_b   1.000
_cell.length_c   1.000
_cell.angle_alpha   90.00
_cell.angle_beta   90.00
_cell.angle_gamma   90.00
#
_symmetry.space_group_name_H-M   'P 1'
#
loop_
_entity.id
_entity.type
_entity.pdbx_description
1 polymer ?
#
loop_
_entity_poly.entity_id
_entity_poly.type
_entity_poly.pdbx_seq_one_letter_code
_entity_poly.pdbx_strand_id
1 'polypeptide(L)'
;MATNGSYNAKDIQVLEGLEAVRRRPGMYVGGTDIKALHHLVYEVVDNSIDEALAGVCTRIEIIIHADSSVTVIDNGRGIPVDMHPTEKKSALEVVMTKLHAGGKFGGGGYKVSGGLHGVGVSAVNALSEWCEVEVKRDGLIHFQRFVRGHPVEPVKVIGKVKKPGDTGTKTTFKYDPTIFTETMEFRFDTLVQRFREMAFVTRGTTIYFLDERSNRELTFYFEGGITSFVRYLNRNREILHPVVYVEKEIEGIGIECAVQYTDAYTESVYSFANTINTVDGGTHLTGMRSALTRVVNDYAHKSGLLKEADPNFSGDDTREGLTAIISIKHPDPQFESQTKVKLMNPEVQTYVTQVLGEAFGTFLEENPQAAKAIIAKCLTSARARDAARKARDLVIRKSALESLTLPGKLADCSGRDATKTELYIVEGDSAGGSAKQGRDRHFQAILPLRGKILNTERARLDKILGNNEVRSLISALGTGIGDNFDLAGLRYGRIIIMTDADVDGSHIRTLLLTFFFRYMPTLIDDGHLYIAQPPLYRLAYKNQVHYAYNDADKDKLLKSLGVSPEKVGLSRYKGLGEMNPEQLWETTMNPANRTLLLVGVDDAAEADRTFDMLMGDAVDPRKRFIQTHAKAVRNLDI
;
A
#
# COMPACT_ATOMS: atom_id res chain seq x y z
N MET A 1 -10.75 -6.87 -42.13
CA MET A 1 -11.53 -8.12 -42.40
C MET A 1 -11.19 -9.09 -41.30
N ALA A 2 -12.08 -9.32 -40.36
CA ALA A 2 -11.92 -10.31 -39.32
C ALA A 2 -12.08 -11.70 -39.96
N THR A 3 -11.03 -12.51 -39.93
CA THR A 3 -11.10 -13.92 -40.33
C THR A 3 -12.00 -14.64 -39.33
N ASN A 4 -13.18 -15.07 -39.77
CA ASN A 4 -14.03 -16.00 -39.07
C ASN A 4 -13.31 -17.36 -38.98
N GLY A 5 -12.33 -17.50 -38.08
CA GLY A 5 -11.82 -18.81 -37.69
C GLY A 5 -12.83 -19.45 -36.76
N SER A 6 -13.40 -20.57 -37.15
CA SER A 6 -14.30 -21.37 -36.29
C SER A 6 -13.51 -21.82 -35.05
N TYR A 7 -13.88 -21.27 -33.86
CA TYR A 7 -13.34 -21.71 -32.57
C TYR A 7 -13.73 -23.19 -32.37
N ASN A 8 -12.72 -24.05 -32.22
CA ASN A 8 -12.91 -25.48 -32.07
C ASN A 8 -11.94 -26.09 -31.03
N ALA A 9 -12.06 -27.37 -30.74
CA ALA A 9 -11.29 -28.06 -29.72
C ALA A 9 -9.76 -27.94 -29.91
N LYS A 10 -9.27 -27.71 -31.12
CA LYS A 10 -7.82 -27.52 -31.38
C LYS A 10 -7.30 -26.16 -30.90
N ASP A 11 -8.20 -25.20 -30.68
CA ASP A 11 -7.86 -23.86 -30.19
C ASP A 11 -7.76 -23.82 -28.67
N ILE A 12 -8.17 -24.90 -27.99
CA ILE A 12 -8.08 -25.06 -26.53
C ILE A 12 -6.69 -25.61 -26.20
N GLN A 13 -5.85 -24.75 -25.60
CA GLN A 13 -4.54 -25.15 -25.10
C GLN A 13 -4.63 -25.49 -23.61
N VAL A 14 -4.15 -26.66 -23.22
CA VAL A 14 -3.98 -27.06 -21.83
C VAL A 14 -2.53 -26.77 -21.42
N LEU A 15 -2.35 -25.93 -20.42
CA LEU A 15 -1.04 -25.64 -19.84
C LEU A 15 -0.90 -26.47 -18.58
N GLU A 16 0.15 -27.28 -18.49
CA GLU A 16 0.41 -28.15 -17.33
C GLU A 16 1.63 -27.68 -16.54
N GLY A 17 1.57 -27.87 -15.22
CA GLY A 17 2.70 -27.67 -14.32
C GLY A 17 3.25 -26.23 -14.35
N LEU A 18 4.58 -26.11 -14.27
CA LEU A 18 5.28 -24.81 -14.17
C LEU A 18 5.27 -24.00 -15.48
N GLU A 19 4.98 -24.62 -16.62
CA GLU A 19 4.83 -23.91 -17.89
C GLU A 19 3.63 -22.93 -17.84
N ALA A 20 2.55 -23.30 -17.14
CA ALA A 20 1.40 -22.41 -16.91
C ALA A 20 1.82 -21.13 -16.17
N VAL A 21 2.70 -21.25 -15.17
CA VAL A 21 3.24 -20.10 -14.42
C VAL A 21 4.06 -19.19 -15.32
N ARG A 22 4.95 -19.75 -16.12
CA ARG A 22 5.80 -18.98 -17.04
C ARG A 22 5.01 -18.23 -18.11
N ARG A 23 3.93 -18.83 -18.63
CA ARG A 23 3.07 -18.20 -19.63
C ARG A 23 2.09 -17.18 -19.08
N ARG A 24 1.66 -17.34 -17.84
CA ARG A 24 0.65 -16.48 -17.19
C ARG A 24 1.10 -16.07 -15.77
N PRO A 25 2.26 -15.39 -15.62
CA PRO A 25 2.79 -15.01 -14.30
C PRO A 25 1.80 -14.15 -13.49
N GLY A 26 1.00 -13.33 -14.16
CA GLY A 26 -0.02 -12.50 -13.49
C GLY A 26 -1.02 -13.26 -12.64
N MET A 27 -1.30 -14.54 -12.94
CA MET A 27 -2.21 -15.38 -12.14
C MET A 27 -1.58 -15.84 -10.81
N TYR A 28 -0.23 -15.81 -10.69
CA TYR A 28 0.51 -16.37 -9.56
C TYR A 28 1.24 -15.31 -8.73
N VAL A 29 1.78 -14.28 -9.38
CA VAL A 29 2.57 -13.21 -8.75
C VAL A 29 2.03 -11.81 -9.05
N GLY A 30 0.86 -11.70 -9.65
CA GLY A 30 0.15 -10.44 -9.89
C GLY A 30 0.56 -9.68 -11.16
N GLY A 31 1.62 -10.09 -11.86
CA GLY A 31 2.08 -9.40 -13.06
C GLY A 31 3.50 -9.76 -13.46
N THR A 32 4.17 -8.86 -14.20
CA THR A 32 5.59 -8.92 -14.56
C THR A 32 6.29 -7.58 -14.30
N ASP A 33 5.69 -6.72 -13.50
CA ASP A 33 6.21 -5.41 -13.09
C ASP A 33 7.12 -5.52 -11.86
N ILE A 34 7.55 -4.37 -11.34
CA ILE A 34 8.39 -4.28 -10.14
C ILE A 34 7.71 -4.85 -8.89
N LYS A 35 6.37 -4.77 -8.78
CA LYS A 35 5.63 -5.35 -7.66
C LYS A 35 5.68 -6.87 -7.71
N ALA A 36 5.47 -7.44 -8.88
CA ALA A 36 5.60 -8.88 -9.12
C ALA A 36 7.02 -9.39 -8.86
N LEU A 37 8.04 -8.59 -9.20
CA LEU A 37 9.44 -8.91 -8.90
C LEU A 37 9.69 -8.98 -7.38
N HIS A 38 9.20 -8.00 -6.60
CA HIS A 38 9.28 -8.04 -5.14
C HIS A 38 8.49 -9.22 -4.56
N HIS A 39 7.37 -9.59 -5.18
CA HIS A 39 6.56 -10.72 -4.73
C HIS A 39 7.32 -12.05 -4.74
N LEU A 40 8.26 -12.25 -5.68
CA LEU A 40 9.15 -13.43 -5.65
C LEU A 40 9.94 -13.51 -4.34
N VAL A 41 10.43 -12.38 -3.84
CA VAL A 41 11.15 -12.33 -2.56
C VAL A 41 10.21 -12.67 -1.41
N TYR A 42 9.01 -12.07 -1.41
CA TYR A 42 8.02 -12.30 -0.36
C TYR A 42 7.61 -13.76 -0.26
N GLU A 43 7.39 -14.46 -1.37
CA GLU A 43 7.02 -15.87 -1.36
C GLU A 43 8.07 -16.78 -0.71
N VAL A 44 9.36 -16.47 -0.89
CA VAL A 44 10.43 -17.24 -0.24
C VAL A 44 10.53 -16.88 1.24
N VAL A 45 10.44 -15.60 1.60
CA VAL A 45 10.48 -15.13 2.99
C VAL A 45 9.28 -15.62 3.78
N ASP A 46 8.07 -15.64 3.19
CA ASP A 46 6.86 -16.14 3.83
C ASP A 46 6.96 -17.62 4.22
N ASN A 47 7.73 -18.45 3.48
CA ASN A 47 8.00 -19.81 3.90
C ASN A 47 8.85 -19.88 5.18
N SER A 48 9.82 -18.98 5.32
CA SER A 48 10.63 -18.86 6.54
C SER A 48 9.82 -18.29 7.71
N ILE A 49 8.89 -17.37 7.43
CA ILE A 49 7.92 -16.83 8.41
C ILE A 49 6.97 -17.94 8.89
N ASP A 50 6.53 -18.85 8.01
CA ASP A 50 5.72 -20.00 8.41
C ASP A 50 6.45 -20.92 9.38
N GLU A 51 7.76 -21.11 9.24
CA GLU A 51 8.61 -21.81 10.23
C GLU A 51 8.68 -21.03 11.56
N ALA A 52 8.70 -19.68 11.49
CA ALA A 52 8.68 -18.86 12.70
C ALA A 52 7.31 -18.93 13.40
N LEU A 53 6.20 -18.93 12.66
CA LEU A 53 4.85 -19.13 13.20
C LEU A 53 4.70 -20.53 13.85
N ALA A 54 5.37 -21.53 13.30
CA ALA A 54 5.45 -22.87 13.90
C ALA A 54 6.34 -22.93 15.15
N GLY A 55 7.01 -21.83 15.52
CA GLY A 55 7.88 -21.72 16.70
C GLY A 55 9.26 -22.37 16.54
N VAL A 56 9.66 -22.70 15.32
CA VAL A 56 10.89 -23.45 15.04
C VAL A 56 11.96 -22.65 14.29
N CYS A 57 11.63 -21.42 13.89
CA CYS A 57 12.57 -20.48 13.29
C CYS A 57 12.64 -19.18 14.12
N THR A 58 13.85 -18.70 14.40
CA THR A 58 14.10 -17.47 15.16
C THR A 58 14.91 -16.43 14.40
N ARG A 59 15.49 -16.83 13.25
CA ARG A 59 16.34 -15.97 12.44
C ARG A 59 16.13 -16.20 10.95
N ILE A 60 15.89 -15.12 10.24
CA ILE A 60 15.75 -15.09 8.78
C ILE A 60 16.75 -14.07 8.24
N GLU A 61 17.55 -14.45 7.25
CA GLU A 61 18.51 -13.56 6.59
C GLU A 61 18.14 -13.44 5.11
N ILE A 62 18.03 -12.21 4.63
CA ILE A 62 17.72 -11.89 3.24
C ILE A 62 18.89 -11.10 2.66
N ILE A 63 19.43 -11.53 1.52
CA ILE A 63 20.57 -10.90 0.86
C ILE A 63 20.24 -10.67 -0.60
N ILE A 64 20.30 -9.44 -1.07
CA ILE A 64 20.31 -9.12 -2.50
C ILE A 64 21.77 -8.99 -2.91
N HIS A 65 22.23 -9.86 -3.79
CA HIS A 65 23.60 -9.90 -4.27
C HIS A 65 23.87 -8.82 -5.35
N ALA A 66 25.15 -8.56 -5.59
CA ALA A 66 25.57 -7.59 -6.59
C ALA A 66 25.06 -7.90 -8.02
N ASP A 67 24.82 -9.17 -8.34
CA ASP A 67 24.27 -9.63 -9.63
C ASP A 67 22.72 -9.65 -9.66
N SER A 68 22.07 -9.11 -8.62
CA SER A 68 20.61 -9.09 -8.42
C SER A 68 19.99 -10.48 -8.20
N SER A 69 20.77 -11.50 -7.85
CA SER A 69 20.22 -12.72 -7.25
C SER A 69 19.83 -12.45 -5.79
N VAL A 70 18.91 -13.24 -5.27
CA VAL A 70 18.40 -13.10 -3.89
C VAL A 70 18.60 -14.40 -3.13
N THR A 71 19.20 -14.30 -1.95
CA THR A 71 19.32 -15.41 -1.00
C THR A 71 18.43 -15.16 0.21
N VAL A 72 17.65 -16.17 0.59
CA VAL A 72 16.92 -16.21 1.86
C VAL A 72 17.39 -17.42 2.66
N ILE A 73 17.78 -17.19 3.91
CA ILE A 73 18.28 -18.22 4.83
C ILE A 73 17.42 -18.18 6.08
N ASP A 74 16.95 -19.34 6.51
CA ASP A 74 16.29 -19.51 7.81
C ASP A 74 16.97 -20.59 8.65
N ASN A 75 16.71 -20.57 9.95
CA ASN A 75 17.13 -21.61 10.90
C ASN A 75 15.95 -22.49 11.34
N GLY A 76 14.96 -22.68 10.46
CA GLY A 76 13.82 -23.57 10.68
C GLY A 76 14.19 -25.06 10.60
N ARG A 77 13.18 -25.93 10.43
CA ARG A 77 13.37 -27.39 10.36
C ARG A 77 14.09 -27.89 9.10
N GLY A 78 14.13 -27.04 8.05
CA GLY A 78 14.56 -27.45 6.71
C GLY A 78 13.47 -28.24 5.96
N ILE A 79 13.34 -27.98 4.66
CA ILE A 79 12.39 -28.69 3.78
C ILE A 79 12.69 -30.20 3.83
N PRO A 80 11.67 -31.09 3.94
CA PRO A 80 11.90 -32.53 3.86
C PRO A 80 12.61 -32.93 2.57
N VAL A 81 13.58 -33.87 2.68
CA VAL A 81 14.38 -34.35 1.55
C VAL A 81 14.13 -35.83 1.24
N ASP A 82 13.35 -36.49 2.08
CA ASP A 82 12.95 -37.89 1.92
C ASP A 82 12.19 -38.12 0.62
N MET A 83 12.17 -39.34 0.15
CA MET A 83 11.47 -39.75 -1.06
C MET A 83 9.94 -39.66 -0.85
N HIS A 84 9.26 -38.83 -1.66
CA HIS A 84 7.80 -38.72 -1.60
C HIS A 84 7.14 -40.06 -2.02
N PRO A 85 6.21 -40.59 -1.23
CA PRO A 85 5.65 -41.92 -1.47
C PRO A 85 5.03 -42.12 -2.84
N THR A 86 4.29 -41.13 -3.33
CA THR A 86 3.55 -41.18 -4.58
C THR A 86 4.36 -40.70 -5.77
N GLU A 87 5.06 -39.56 -5.64
CA GLU A 87 5.76 -38.89 -6.74
C GLU A 87 7.10 -39.55 -7.09
N LYS A 88 7.64 -40.44 -6.21
CA LYS A 88 8.94 -41.12 -6.38
C LYS A 88 10.13 -40.15 -6.63
N LYS A 89 10.03 -38.95 -6.09
CA LYS A 89 11.02 -37.89 -6.09
C LYS A 89 11.24 -37.40 -4.67
N SER A 90 12.34 -36.69 -4.41
CA SER A 90 12.52 -36.08 -3.09
C SER A 90 11.40 -35.10 -2.79
N ALA A 91 11.00 -34.97 -1.53
CA ALA A 91 9.99 -33.97 -1.13
C ALA A 91 10.41 -32.55 -1.50
N LEU A 92 11.72 -32.22 -1.41
CA LEU A 92 12.28 -30.95 -1.88
C LEU A 92 11.97 -30.73 -3.37
N GLU A 93 12.26 -31.71 -4.25
CA GLU A 93 11.98 -31.59 -5.68
C GLU A 93 10.48 -31.43 -5.95
N VAL A 94 9.63 -32.16 -5.22
CA VAL A 94 8.16 -32.06 -5.36
C VAL A 94 7.68 -30.65 -5.00
N VAL A 95 8.10 -30.09 -3.87
CA VAL A 95 7.73 -28.74 -3.43
C VAL A 95 8.19 -27.67 -4.42
N MET A 96 9.38 -27.84 -5.02
CA MET A 96 9.94 -26.88 -5.96
C MET A 96 9.37 -26.98 -7.38
N THR A 97 8.78 -28.13 -7.77
CA THR A 97 8.40 -28.38 -9.18
C THR A 97 6.92 -28.67 -9.40
N LYS A 98 6.16 -28.91 -8.34
CA LYS A 98 4.72 -29.22 -8.44
C LYS A 98 3.90 -28.08 -7.85
N LEU A 99 2.89 -27.63 -8.61
CA LEU A 99 1.86 -26.74 -8.08
C LEU A 99 0.95 -27.52 -7.12
N HIS A 100 0.46 -26.83 -6.10
CA HIS A 100 -0.40 -27.40 -5.07
C HIS A 100 0.25 -28.56 -4.30
N ALA A 101 1.57 -28.50 -4.11
CA ALA A 101 2.33 -29.44 -3.30
C ALA A 101 2.91 -28.71 -2.07
N GLY A 102 2.79 -29.32 -0.88
CA GLY A 102 3.36 -28.75 0.35
C GLY A 102 2.81 -29.40 1.60
N GLY A 103 3.50 -29.26 2.72
CA GLY A 103 3.13 -29.81 4.04
C GLY A 103 2.05 -28.99 4.78
N LYS A 104 1.44 -27.99 4.13
CA LYS A 104 0.49 -27.05 4.73
C LYS A 104 -0.98 -27.40 4.45
N PHE A 105 -1.24 -28.51 3.75
CA PHE A 105 -2.60 -29.01 3.41
C PHE A 105 -3.09 -30.03 4.46
N GLY A 106 -3.46 -29.57 5.68
CA GLY A 106 -4.15 -30.46 6.66
C GLY A 106 -3.31 -31.57 7.28
N GLY A 107 -2.00 -31.60 7.07
CA GLY A 107 -1.09 -32.53 7.74
C GLY A 107 -0.46 -31.88 8.97
N GLY A 108 -0.23 -32.62 10.07
CA GLY A 108 0.23 -32.12 11.37
C GLY A 108 1.54 -31.33 11.42
N GLY A 109 2.07 -30.84 10.30
CA GLY A 109 3.33 -30.09 10.23
C GLY A 109 3.22 -28.61 10.58
N TYR A 110 2.07 -27.99 10.33
CA TYR A 110 1.81 -26.56 10.62
C TYR A 110 0.39 -26.42 11.17
N LYS A 111 0.26 -25.85 12.38
CA LYS A 111 -1.06 -25.47 12.92
C LYS A 111 -1.60 -24.21 12.23
N VAL A 112 -0.70 -23.30 11.90
CA VAL A 112 -1.00 -22.00 11.27
C VAL A 112 0.05 -21.76 10.21
N SER A 113 -0.34 -21.29 9.04
CA SER A 113 0.57 -20.86 7.97
C SER A 113 -0.05 -19.77 7.12
N GLY A 114 0.76 -18.87 6.56
CA GLY A 114 0.37 -17.91 5.55
C GLY A 114 0.28 -18.52 4.15
N GLY A 115 1.10 -19.51 3.87
CA GLY A 115 1.15 -20.22 2.58
C GLY A 115 0.09 -21.31 2.48
N LEU A 116 -1.07 -21.02 1.88
CA LEU A 116 -2.23 -21.93 1.81
C LEU A 116 -2.34 -22.72 0.51
N HIS A 117 -1.75 -22.24 -0.57
CA HIS A 117 -2.03 -22.77 -1.91
C HIS A 117 -0.95 -23.72 -2.45
N GLY A 118 0.22 -23.81 -1.80
CA GLY A 118 1.32 -24.66 -2.24
C GLY A 118 1.86 -24.30 -3.63
N VAL A 119 1.83 -23.01 -3.99
CA VAL A 119 2.28 -22.53 -5.30
C VAL A 119 3.44 -21.54 -5.22
N GLY A 120 3.68 -20.89 -4.08
CA GLY A 120 4.62 -19.77 -3.96
C GLY A 120 6.03 -20.11 -4.40
N VAL A 121 6.72 -21.02 -3.72
CA VAL A 121 8.12 -21.33 -4.07
C VAL A 121 8.26 -22.01 -5.42
N SER A 122 7.28 -22.80 -5.87
CA SER A 122 7.28 -23.39 -7.21
C SER A 122 7.08 -22.33 -8.30
N ALA A 123 6.30 -21.26 -8.01
CA ALA A 123 6.19 -20.11 -8.89
C ALA A 123 7.50 -19.31 -8.96
N VAL A 124 8.17 -19.08 -7.83
CA VAL A 124 9.50 -18.45 -7.81
C VAL A 124 10.48 -19.25 -8.67
N ASN A 125 10.55 -20.58 -8.48
CA ASN A 125 11.41 -21.45 -9.28
C ASN A 125 11.08 -21.36 -10.78
N ALA A 126 9.78 -21.39 -11.15
CA ALA A 126 9.36 -21.28 -12.55
C ALA A 126 9.73 -19.94 -13.19
N LEU A 127 9.65 -18.85 -12.44
CA LEU A 127 9.91 -17.47 -12.91
C LEU A 127 11.38 -17.04 -12.75
N SER A 128 12.24 -17.95 -12.28
CA SER A 128 13.68 -17.74 -12.14
C SER A 128 14.45 -18.30 -13.32
N GLU A 129 15.54 -17.61 -13.70
CA GLU A 129 16.55 -18.14 -14.61
C GLU A 129 17.20 -19.37 -14.02
N TRP A 130 17.54 -19.28 -12.73
CA TRP A 130 18.01 -20.40 -11.93
C TRP A 130 17.59 -20.23 -10.47
N CYS A 131 17.44 -21.37 -9.79
CA CYS A 131 17.14 -21.42 -8.36
C CYS A 131 17.97 -22.55 -7.72
N GLU A 132 18.55 -22.28 -6.56
CA GLU A 132 19.35 -23.22 -5.77
C GLU A 132 18.77 -23.31 -4.37
N VAL A 133 18.64 -24.53 -3.88
CA VAL A 133 18.15 -24.79 -2.53
C VAL A 133 19.14 -25.66 -1.79
N GLU A 134 19.61 -25.16 -0.66
CA GLU A 134 20.40 -25.92 0.33
C GLU A 134 19.51 -26.16 1.54
N VAL A 135 19.45 -27.42 2.00
CA VAL A 135 18.69 -27.82 3.16
C VAL A 135 19.61 -28.49 4.17
N LYS A 136 19.67 -27.91 5.37
CA LYS A 136 20.34 -28.55 6.53
C LYS A 136 19.31 -29.37 7.30
N ARG A 137 19.42 -30.67 7.24
CA ARG A 137 18.52 -31.60 7.90
C ARG A 137 19.23 -32.93 8.24
N ASP A 138 18.90 -33.52 9.37
CA ASP A 138 19.41 -34.80 9.82
C ASP A 138 20.96 -34.90 9.85
N GLY A 139 21.61 -33.76 10.17
CA GLY A 139 23.06 -33.64 10.23
C GLY A 139 23.77 -33.52 8.88
N LEU A 140 23.04 -33.49 7.79
CA LEU A 140 23.52 -33.38 6.41
C LEU A 140 23.11 -32.05 5.77
N ILE A 141 23.87 -31.66 4.74
CA ILE A 141 23.54 -30.54 3.87
C ILE A 141 23.16 -31.10 2.50
N HIS A 142 21.90 -30.98 2.16
CA HIS A 142 21.33 -31.39 0.87
C HIS A 142 21.27 -30.19 -0.07
N PHE A 143 21.48 -30.43 -1.36
CA PHE A 143 21.48 -29.38 -2.39
C PHE A 143 20.75 -29.86 -3.63
N GLN A 144 19.99 -28.92 -4.24
CA GLN A 144 19.42 -29.11 -5.56
C GLN A 144 19.38 -27.79 -6.32
N ARG A 145 19.69 -27.83 -7.61
CA ARG A 145 19.66 -26.71 -8.54
C ARG A 145 18.56 -26.90 -9.58
N PHE A 146 17.92 -25.81 -9.92
CA PHE A 146 16.86 -25.73 -10.94
C PHE A 146 17.20 -24.64 -11.93
N VAL A 147 16.77 -24.83 -13.19
CA VAL A 147 16.85 -23.85 -14.26
C VAL A 147 15.45 -23.72 -14.88
N ARG A 148 14.90 -22.52 -14.81
CA ARG A 148 13.56 -22.22 -15.33
C ARG A 148 12.48 -23.22 -14.86
N GLY A 149 12.53 -23.58 -13.59
CA GLY A 149 11.61 -24.51 -12.95
C GLY A 149 11.97 -25.99 -13.08
N HIS A 150 12.96 -26.35 -13.89
CA HIS A 150 13.35 -27.76 -14.12
C HIS A 150 14.57 -28.14 -13.26
N PRO A 151 14.56 -29.30 -12.59
CA PRO A 151 15.73 -29.75 -11.85
C PRO A 151 16.86 -30.10 -12.81
N VAL A 152 18.08 -29.64 -12.49
CA VAL A 152 19.29 -29.96 -13.27
C VAL A 152 19.77 -31.37 -12.95
N GLU A 153 19.66 -31.74 -11.66
CA GLU A 153 20.07 -33.05 -11.13
C GLU A 153 19.19 -33.40 -9.92
N PRO A 154 19.13 -34.68 -9.52
CA PRO A 154 18.47 -35.04 -8.28
C PRO A 154 19.11 -34.40 -7.05
N VAL A 155 18.39 -34.35 -5.91
CA VAL A 155 18.94 -33.91 -4.63
C VAL A 155 20.19 -34.71 -4.30
N LYS A 156 21.25 -33.99 -3.93
CA LYS A 156 22.52 -34.59 -3.50
C LYS A 156 22.98 -34.08 -2.14
N VAL A 157 23.69 -34.88 -1.41
CA VAL A 157 24.39 -34.46 -0.19
C VAL A 157 25.71 -33.80 -0.58
N ILE A 158 25.90 -32.53 -0.17
CA ILE A 158 27.10 -31.75 -0.45
C ILE A 158 28.01 -31.59 0.78
N GLY A 159 27.53 -31.95 1.97
CA GLY A 159 28.30 -31.79 3.18
C GLY A 159 27.59 -32.29 4.43
N LYS A 160 28.29 -32.13 5.57
CA LYS A 160 27.74 -32.37 6.91
C LYS A 160 27.56 -31.04 7.64
N VAL A 161 26.57 -30.96 8.47
CA VAL A 161 26.31 -29.81 9.34
C VAL A 161 27.43 -29.68 10.36
N LYS A 162 27.95 -28.46 10.58
CA LYS A 162 29.10 -28.24 11.49
C LYS A 162 28.71 -28.38 12.97
N LYS A 163 27.48 -27.95 13.32
CA LYS A 163 26.96 -28.00 14.69
C LYS A 163 25.83 -29.01 14.77
N PRO A 164 25.86 -29.98 15.69
CA PRO A 164 24.74 -30.89 15.92
C PRO A 164 23.44 -30.09 16.15
N GLY A 165 22.37 -30.49 15.47
CA GLY A 165 21.07 -29.81 15.58
C GLY A 165 20.90 -28.52 14.76
N ASP A 166 21.92 -28.08 14.00
CA ASP A 166 21.77 -26.97 13.05
C ASP A 166 20.90 -27.44 11.87
N THR A 167 19.75 -26.78 11.70
CA THR A 167 18.78 -27.06 10.64
C THR A 167 18.42 -25.76 9.93
N GLY A 168 17.75 -25.84 8.78
CA GLY A 168 17.26 -24.67 8.07
C GLY A 168 17.26 -24.84 6.56
N THR A 169 16.73 -23.85 5.89
CA THR A 169 16.70 -23.77 4.43
C THR A 169 17.43 -22.52 3.97
N LYS A 170 18.21 -22.66 2.89
CA LYS A 170 18.78 -21.55 2.15
C LYS A 170 18.31 -21.66 0.71
N THR A 171 17.54 -20.69 0.25
CA THR A 171 17.08 -20.59 -1.13
C THR A 171 17.74 -19.40 -1.79
N THR A 172 18.42 -19.63 -2.92
CA THR A 172 18.99 -18.56 -3.74
C THR A 172 18.38 -18.62 -5.13
N PHE A 173 17.88 -17.50 -5.64
CA PHE A 173 17.28 -17.44 -6.96
C PHE A 173 17.65 -16.17 -7.71
N LYS A 174 17.60 -16.24 -9.03
CA LYS A 174 17.73 -15.11 -9.94
C LYS A 174 16.53 -15.08 -10.86
N TYR A 175 15.80 -13.98 -10.88
CA TYR A 175 14.64 -13.84 -11.75
C TYR A 175 15.00 -13.99 -13.23
N ASP A 176 14.08 -14.50 -14.05
CA ASP A 176 14.29 -14.69 -15.49
C ASP A 176 14.06 -13.38 -16.25
N PRO A 177 15.09 -12.75 -16.84
CA PRO A 177 14.95 -11.49 -17.58
C PRO A 177 14.13 -11.64 -18.86
N THR A 178 13.82 -12.85 -19.31
CA THR A 178 12.93 -13.09 -20.46
C THR A 178 11.45 -12.94 -20.09
N ILE A 179 11.13 -12.96 -18.79
CA ILE A 179 9.77 -12.76 -18.25
C ILE A 179 9.64 -11.33 -17.69
N PHE A 180 10.62 -10.90 -16.90
CA PHE A 180 10.72 -9.55 -16.36
C PHE A 180 11.56 -8.70 -17.30
N THR A 181 10.95 -8.20 -18.39
CA THR A 181 11.64 -7.62 -19.53
C THR A 181 12.01 -6.16 -19.39
N GLU A 182 11.39 -5.43 -18.47
CA GLU A 182 11.78 -4.05 -18.16
C GLU A 182 13.08 -4.05 -17.35
N THR A 183 13.84 -2.94 -17.41
CA THR A 183 15.02 -2.76 -16.54
C THR A 183 14.54 -2.57 -15.11
N MET A 184 14.40 -3.67 -14.38
CA MET A 184 13.86 -3.70 -13.04
C MET A 184 14.96 -3.91 -12.02
N GLU A 185 14.92 -3.13 -10.96
CA GLU A 185 15.79 -3.30 -9.81
C GLU A 185 14.97 -3.44 -8.54
N PHE A 186 15.36 -4.37 -7.68
CA PHE A 186 14.78 -4.45 -6.33
C PHE A 186 14.95 -3.12 -5.61
N ARG A 187 13.86 -2.60 -5.05
CA ARG A 187 13.85 -1.37 -4.26
C ARG A 187 14.09 -1.69 -2.80
N PHE A 188 15.25 -1.26 -2.28
CA PHE A 188 15.63 -1.52 -0.89
C PHE A 188 14.56 -1.04 0.09
N ASP A 189 14.08 0.18 -0.07
CA ASP A 189 13.15 0.79 0.90
C ASP A 189 11.79 0.07 0.92
N THR A 190 11.29 -0.39 -0.23
CA THR A 190 10.06 -1.19 -0.32
C THR A 190 10.20 -2.53 0.43
N LEU A 191 11.32 -3.22 0.25
CA LEU A 191 11.58 -4.48 0.93
C LEU A 191 11.78 -4.29 2.45
N VAL A 192 12.48 -3.23 2.86
CA VAL A 192 12.67 -2.83 4.26
C VAL A 192 11.34 -2.67 4.98
N GLN A 193 10.37 -2.02 4.35
CA GLN A 193 9.05 -1.79 4.92
C GLN A 193 8.33 -3.10 5.18
N ARG A 194 8.28 -3.97 4.17
CA ARG A 194 7.62 -5.29 4.30
C ARG A 194 8.28 -6.16 5.35
N PHE A 195 9.61 -6.22 5.40
CA PHE A 195 10.33 -7.01 6.40
C PHE A 195 10.15 -6.46 7.82
N ARG A 196 10.03 -5.15 7.98
CA ARG A 196 9.69 -4.53 9.27
C ARG A 196 8.29 -4.91 9.74
N GLU A 197 7.29 -4.87 8.86
CA GLU A 197 5.93 -5.33 9.19
C GLU A 197 5.91 -6.80 9.59
N MET A 198 6.57 -7.67 8.80
CA MET A 198 6.70 -9.09 9.12
C MET A 198 7.32 -9.30 10.51
N ALA A 199 8.38 -8.56 10.85
CA ALA A 199 9.04 -8.66 12.15
C ALA A 199 8.14 -8.20 13.30
N PHE A 200 7.27 -7.20 13.09
CA PHE A 200 6.29 -6.79 14.10
C PHE A 200 5.23 -7.85 14.36
N VAL A 201 4.72 -8.51 13.33
CA VAL A 201 3.65 -9.51 13.47
C VAL A 201 4.18 -10.91 13.76
N THR A 202 5.52 -11.11 13.65
CA THR A 202 6.19 -12.38 13.98
C THR A 202 7.12 -12.19 15.19
N ARG A 203 6.50 -11.98 16.35
CA ARG A 203 7.17 -11.68 17.61
C ARG A 203 8.33 -12.64 17.90
N GLY A 204 9.49 -12.06 18.28
CA GLY A 204 10.67 -12.83 18.69
C GLY A 204 11.51 -13.39 17.53
N THR A 205 11.16 -13.10 16.28
CA THR A 205 11.95 -13.48 15.10
C THR A 205 12.85 -12.33 14.67
N THR A 206 14.13 -12.63 14.46
CA THR A 206 15.10 -11.67 13.90
C THR A 206 15.08 -11.76 12.38
N ILE A 207 14.85 -10.65 11.70
CA ILE A 207 14.97 -10.53 10.25
C ILE A 207 16.15 -9.62 9.93
N TYR A 208 17.18 -10.18 9.29
CA TYR A 208 18.35 -9.46 8.78
C TYR A 208 18.22 -9.27 7.28
N PHE A 209 18.43 -8.07 6.80
CA PHE A 209 18.37 -7.71 5.38
C PHE A 209 19.62 -6.95 4.94
N LEU A 210 20.29 -7.46 3.91
CA LEU A 210 21.47 -6.87 3.27
C LEU A 210 21.22 -6.69 1.76
N ASP A 211 21.50 -5.50 1.27
CA ASP A 211 21.60 -5.21 -0.17
C ASP A 211 23.05 -4.91 -0.53
N GLU A 212 23.77 -5.88 -1.10
CA GLU A 212 25.17 -5.76 -1.48
C GLU A 212 25.38 -4.71 -2.59
N ARG A 213 24.36 -4.43 -3.42
CA ARG A 213 24.44 -3.45 -4.52
C ARG A 213 24.65 -2.02 -3.98
N SER A 214 24.00 -1.71 -2.88
CA SER A 214 24.04 -0.40 -2.22
C SER A 214 24.85 -0.42 -0.91
N ASN A 215 25.34 -1.58 -0.48
CA ASN A 215 25.99 -1.82 0.81
C ASN A 215 25.17 -1.29 2.00
N ARG A 216 23.85 -1.54 1.96
CA ARG A 216 22.89 -1.16 3.00
C ARG A 216 22.42 -2.41 3.72
N GLU A 217 22.41 -2.36 5.06
CA GLU A 217 21.91 -3.45 5.88
C GLU A 217 21.00 -2.95 7.01
N LEU A 218 20.04 -3.77 7.40
CA LEU A 218 19.14 -3.52 8.52
C LEU A 218 18.79 -4.83 9.23
N THR A 219 18.61 -4.75 10.53
CA THR A 219 18.12 -5.86 11.35
C THR A 219 16.85 -5.42 12.06
N PHE A 220 15.82 -6.26 12.00
CA PHE A 220 14.55 -6.06 12.68
C PHE A 220 14.35 -7.14 13.73
N TYR A 221 14.04 -6.72 14.95
CA TYR A 221 13.65 -7.59 16.06
C TYR A 221 12.74 -6.82 16.99
N PHE A 222 11.53 -7.32 17.20
CA PHE A 222 10.53 -6.65 18.03
C PHE A 222 9.96 -7.62 19.07
N GLU A 223 10.51 -7.58 20.27
CA GLU A 223 10.05 -8.40 21.39
C GLU A 223 8.59 -8.11 21.78
N GLY A 224 8.17 -6.86 21.69
CA GLY A 224 6.79 -6.46 21.97
C GLY A 224 5.81 -6.70 20.82
N GLY A 225 6.23 -7.28 19.69
CA GLY A 225 5.32 -7.63 18.58
C GLY A 225 4.47 -6.45 18.11
N ILE A 226 3.15 -6.66 18.00
CA ILE A 226 2.20 -5.64 17.54
C ILE A 226 2.07 -4.45 18.51
N THR A 227 2.41 -4.60 19.79
CA THR A 227 2.51 -3.46 20.73
C THR A 227 3.62 -2.51 20.31
N SER A 228 4.77 -3.05 19.88
CA SER A 228 5.86 -2.25 19.33
C SER A 228 5.46 -1.58 18.02
N PHE A 229 4.62 -2.23 17.23
CA PHE A 229 4.09 -1.65 15.99
C PHE A 229 3.20 -0.43 16.27
N VAL A 230 2.25 -0.52 17.21
CA VAL A 230 1.42 0.62 17.63
C VAL A 230 2.29 1.78 18.12
N ARG A 231 3.30 1.50 18.96
CA ARG A 231 4.24 2.53 19.44
C ARG A 231 5.06 3.15 18.30
N TYR A 232 5.44 2.35 17.31
CA TYR A 232 6.15 2.82 16.12
C TYR A 232 5.29 3.78 15.29
N LEU A 233 4.01 3.48 15.10
CA LEU A 233 3.07 4.35 14.38
C LEU A 233 2.82 5.66 15.13
N ASN A 234 2.68 5.58 16.46
CA ASN A 234 2.34 6.75 17.29
C ASN A 234 3.54 7.54 17.83
N ARG A 235 4.76 7.23 17.41
CA ARG A 235 5.98 7.85 17.96
C ARG A 235 6.05 9.38 17.84
N ASN A 236 5.26 9.98 16.95
CA ASN A 236 5.22 11.42 16.70
C ASN A 236 3.87 12.05 17.11
N ARG A 237 2.96 11.27 17.71
CA ARG A 237 1.61 11.69 18.12
C ARG A 237 1.54 11.82 19.63
N GLU A 238 0.66 12.67 20.11
CA GLU A 238 0.34 12.74 21.54
C GLU A 238 -0.57 11.57 21.91
N ILE A 239 -0.10 10.72 22.81
CA ILE A 239 -0.83 9.51 23.24
C ILE A 239 -1.77 9.85 24.41
N LEU A 240 -3.00 9.32 24.37
CA LEU A 240 -4.00 9.53 25.40
C LEU A 240 -3.94 8.49 26.54
N HIS A 241 -3.37 7.33 26.26
CA HIS A 241 -3.25 6.23 27.23
C HIS A 241 -2.16 5.23 26.79
N PRO A 242 -1.67 4.35 27.68
CA PRO A 242 -0.79 3.23 27.30
C PRO A 242 -1.47 2.28 26.31
N VAL A 243 -0.67 1.54 25.52
CA VAL A 243 -1.21 0.54 24.58
C VAL A 243 -2.02 -0.50 25.34
N VAL A 244 -3.27 -0.70 24.96
CA VAL A 244 -4.12 -1.81 25.41
C VAL A 244 -3.80 -3.01 24.54
N TYR A 245 -3.34 -4.09 25.15
CA TYR A 245 -2.95 -5.31 24.46
C TYR A 245 -3.72 -6.50 24.99
N VAL A 246 -4.19 -7.35 24.10
CA VAL A 246 -4.81 -8.62 24.42
C VAL A 246 -4.32 -9.71 23.46
N GLU A 247 -4.05 -10.87 24.02
CA GLU A 247 -3.77 -12.12 23.29
C GLU A 247 -4.59 -13.25 23.92
N LYS A 248 -5.40 -13.93 23.10
CA LYS A 248 -6.25 -15.04 23.56
C LYS A 248 -6.44 -16.05 22.42
N GLU A 249 -6.44 -17.33 22.75
CA GLU A 249 -6.79 -18.40 21.82
C GLU A 249 -8.22 -18.91 22.14
N ILE A 250 -9.06 -19.01 21.11
CA ILE A 250 -10.41 -19.59 21.19
C ILE A 250 -10.55 -20.60 20.06
N GLU A 251 -10.88 -21.83 20.40
CA GLU A 251 -11.10 -22.95 19.46
C GLU A 251 -9.93 -23.13 18.46
N GLY A 252 -8.70 -22.92 18.93
CA GLY A 252 -7.50 -23.05 18.10
C GLY A 252 -7.21 -21.82 17.21
N ILE A 253 -8.01 -20.75 17.32
CA ILE A 253 -7.79 -19.48 16.63
C ILE A 253 -7.13 -18.50 17.61
N GLY A 254 -5.91 -18.10 17.31
CA GLY A 254 -5.19 -17.08 18.06
C GLY A 254 -5.66 -15.68 17.65
N ILE A 255 -5.99 -14.86 18.64
CA ILE A 255 -6.43 -13.47 18.46
C ILE A 255 -5.47 -12.59 19.23
N GLU A 256 -4.82 -11.69 18.53
CA GLU A 256 -3.89 -10.71 19.11
C GLU A 256 -4.32 -9.32 18.66
N CYS A 257 -4.52 -8.39 19.59
CA CYS A 257 -4.95 -7.04 19.30
C CYS A 257 -4.22 -6.02 20.18
N ALA A 258 -3.77 -4.92 19.58
CA ALA A 258 -3.17 -3.79 20.26
C ALA A 258 -3.89 -2.50 19.85
N VAL A 259 -4.33 -1.70 20.84
CA VAL A 259 -5.16 -0.51 20.64
C VAL A 259 -4.59 0.67 21.42
N GLN A 260 -4.52 1.84 20.79
CA GLN A 260 -4.13 3.09 21.45
C GLN A 260 -4.81 4.28 20.78
N TYR A 261 -5.32 5.21 21.59
CA TYR A 261 -5.85 6.49 21.10
C TYR A 261 -4.81 7.59 21.20
N THR A 262 -4.86 8.49 20.25
CA THR A 262 -4.00 9.68 20.13
C THR A 262 -4.84 10.93 19.91
N ASP A 263 -4.21 12.08 19.90
CA ASP A 263 -4.83 13.38 19.56
C ASP A 263 -5.16 13.53 18.06
N ALA A 264 -4.66 12.65 17.18
CA ALA A 264 -4.89 12.68 15.74
C ALA A 264 -6.39 12.65 15.38
N TYR A 265 -6.71 13.13 14.19
CA TYR A 265 -8.11 13.15 13.67
C TYR A 265 -8.42 11.98 12.74
N THR A 266 -7.43 11.19 12.39
CA THR A 266 -7.54 10.05 11.48
C THR A 266 -7.34 8.74 12.22
N GLU A 267 -7.89 7.63 11.69
CA GLU A 267 -7.60 6.29 12.17
C GLU A 267 -6.37 5.71 11.46
N SER A 268 -5.60 4.88 12.17
CA SER A 268 -4.48 4.09 11.64
C SER A 268 -4.67 2.65 12.08
N VAL A 269 -5.37 1.86 11.25
CA VAL A 269 -5.77 0.49 11.60
C VAL A 269 -5.22 -0.49 10.58
N TYR A 270 -4.51 -1.51 11.07
CA TYR A 270 -3.91 -2.57 10.25
C TYR A 270 -4.40 -3.92 10.72
N SER A 271 -4.74 -4.78 9.77
CA SER A 271 -5.30 -6.09 10.05
C SER A 271 -4.50 -7.19 9.34
N PHE A 272 -4.22 -8.25 10.08
CA PHE A 272 -3.41 -9.38 9.62
C PHE A 272 -4.13 -10.71 9.86
N ALA A 273 -3.97 -11.63 8.91
CA ALA A 273 -4.36 -13.02 9.06
C ALA A 273 -3.19 -13.92 8.67
N ASN A 274 -2.67 -14.72 9.62
CA ASN A 274 -1.45 -15.54 9.44
C ASN A 274 -0.27 -14.73 8.88
N THR A 275 -0.02 -13.54 9.45
CA THR A 275 1.01 -12.56 9.05
C THR A 275 0.78 -11.84 7.71
N ILE A 276 -0.27 -12.20 6.97
CA ILE A 276 -0.63 -11.53 5.72
C ILE A 276 -1.43 -10.27 6.04
N ASN A 277 -1.01 -9.14 5.49
CA ASN A 277 -1.75 -7.89 5.61
C ASN A 277 -3.03 -7.94 4.76
N THR A 278 -4.19 -7.85 5.44
CA THR A 278 -5.51 -7.84 4.81
C THR A 278 -5.96 -6.40 4.58
N VAL A 279 -5.47 -5.79 3.51
CA VAL A 279 -5.69 -4.36 3.23
C VAL A 279 -7.16 -3.98 3.12
N ASP A 280 -8.01 -4.89 2.63
CA ASP A 280 -9.48 -4.71 2.55
C ASP A 280 -10.20 -5.18 3.84
N GLY A 281 -9.44 -5.48 4.89
CA GLY A 281 -9.95 -5.91 6.19
C GLY A 281 -10.56 -7.31 6.18
N GLY A 282 -11.80 -7.40 6.65
CA GLY A 282 -12.55 -8.66 6.76
C GLY A 282 -13.22 -8.81 8.12
N THR A 283 -13.62 -10.04 8.44
CA THR A 283 -14.41 -10.36 9.65
C THR A 283 -13.72 -9.98 10.95
N HIS A 284 -12.40 -10.12 11.04
CA HIS A 284 -11.61 -9.71 12.21
C HIS A 284 -11.64 -8.18 12.44
N LEU A 285 -11.45 -7.39 11.37
CA LEU A 285 -11.52 -5.94 11.44
C LEU A 285 -12.93 -5.47 11.80
N THR A 286 -13.95 -6.08 11.20
CA THR A 286 -15.37 -5.81 11.53
C THR A 286 -15.67 -6.12 12.99
N GLY A 287 -15.19 -7.27 13.49
CA GLY A 287 -15.33 -7.65 14.91
C GLY A 287 -14.67 -6.65 15.86
N MET A 288 -13.45 -6.21 15.53
CA MET A 288 -12.72 -5.21 16.32
C MET A 288 -13.47 -3.86 16.37
N ARG A 289 -13.89 -3.33 15.22
CA ARG A 289 -14.63 -2.07 15.14
C ARG A 289 -15.95 -2.13 15.89
N SER A 290 -16.69 -3.24 15.79
CA SER A 290 -17.93 -3.46 16.52
C SER A 290 -17.72 -3.53 18.04
N ALA A 291 -16.68 -4.23 18.49
CA ALA A 291 -16.32 -4.32 19.90
C ALA A 291 -16.00 -2.96 20.51
N LEU A 292 -15.11 -2.19 19.84
CA LEU A 292 -14.72 -0.85 20.33
C LEU A 292 -15.92 0.09 20.42
N THR A 293 -16.75 0.15 19.36
CA THR A 293 -17.93 1.02 19.35
C THR A 293 -18.91 0.67 20.47
N ARG A 294 -19.19 -0.62 20.67
CA ARG A 294 -20.08 -1.08 21.74
C ARG A 294 -19.52 -0.74 23.12
N VAL A 295 -18.27 -1.13 23.40
CA VAL A 295 -17.68 -0.97 24.74
C VAL A 295 -17.54 0.50 25.12
N VAL A 296 -17.16 1.38 24.17
CA VAL A 296 -17.08 2.83 24.44
C VAL A 296 -18.45 3.40 24.78
N ASN A 297 -19.50 3.03 24.05
CA ASN A 297 -20.87 3.48 24.33
C ASN A 297 -21.36 2.96 25.70
N ASP A 298 -21.21 1.66 25.96
CA ASP A 298 -21.63 1.03 27.23
C ASP A 298 -20.97 1.70 28.42
N TYR A 299 -19.65 1.92 28.35
CA TYR A 299 -18.91 2.60 29.42
C TYR A 299 -19.31 4.08 29.56
N ALA A 300 -19.50 4.80 28.44
CA ALA A 300 -19.88 6.21 28.47
C ALA A 300 -21.24 6.43 29.18
N HIS A 301 -22.22 5.56 28.90
CA HIS A 301 -23.52 5.58 29.61
C HIS A 301 -23.38 5.17 31.07
N LYS A 302 -22.71 4.04 31.37
CA LYS A 302 -22.49 3.53 32.73
C LYS A 302 -21.79 4.55 33.63
N SER A 303 -20.82 5.28 33.08
CA SER A 303 -20.08 6.30 33.83
C SER A 303 -20.75 7.67 33.88
N GLY A 304 -21.93 7.85 33.26
CA GLY A 304 -22.65 9.13 33.18
C GLY A 304 -21.96 10.21 32.32
N LEU A 305 -20.93 9.86 31.55
CA LEU A 305 -20.27 10.76 30.61
C LEU A 305 -21.14 11.02 29.37
N LEU A 306 -22.02 10.09 29.04
CA LEU A 306 -23.09 10.21 28.05
C LEU A 306 -24.43 9.99 28.79
N LYS A 307 -25.38 10.90 28.60
CA LYS A 307 -26.70 10.79 29.25
C LYS A 307 -27.56 9.77 28.51
N GLU A 308 -28.55 9.16 29.17
CA GLU A 308 -29.50 8.23 28.53
C GLU A 308 -30.23 8.81 27.31
N ALA A 309 -30.48 10.12 27.31
CA ALA A 309 -31.15 10.82 26.22
C ALA A 309 -30.19 11.20 25.05
N ASP A 310 -28.89 11.10 25.28
CA ASP A 310 -27.90 11.44 24.23
C ASP A 310 -27.78 10.27 23.25
N PRO A 311 -27.60 10.55 21.94
CA PRO A 311 -27.40 9.49 20.97
C PRO A 311 -26.05 8.81 21.18
N ASN A 312 -25.97 7.51 20.88
CA ASN A 312 -24.74 6.74 20.89
C ASN A 312 -23.72 7.33 19.92
N PHE A 313 -22.45 7.17 20.26
CA PHE A 313 -21.36 7.41 19.31
C PHE A 313 -21.48 6.48 18.11
N SER A 314 -21.28 7.02 16.92
CA SER A 314 -21.15 6.21 15.72
C SER A 314 -19.79 5.50 15.69
N GLY A 315 -19.63 4.56 14.76
CA GLY A 315 -18.34 3.91 14.52
C GLY A 315 -17.22 4.92 14.25
N ASP A 316 -17.50 5.97 13.46
CA ASP A 316 -16.52 7.03 13.13
C ASP A 316 -16.11 7.82 14.37
N ASP A 317 -17.07 8.16 15.23
CA ASP A 317 -16.78 8.90 16.46
C ASP A 317 -15.82 8.13 17.37
N THR A 318 -15.91 6.79 17.37
CA THR A 318 -15.07 5.92 18.20
C THR A 318 -13.74 5.56 17.53
N ARG A 319 -13.56 5.88 16.26
CA ARG A 319 -12.31 5.60 15.52
C ARG A 319 -11.42 6.82 15.31
N GLU A 320 -11.92 8.04 15.56
CA GLU A 320 -11.09 9.24 15.47
C GLU A 320 -9.91 9.18 16.44
N GLY A 321 -8.68 9.27 15.91
CA GLY A 321 -7.45 9.16 16.67
C GLY A 321 -7.07 7.74 17.11
N LEU A 322 -7.76 6.72 16.60
CA LEU A 322 -7.49 5.33 16.90
C LEU A 322 -6.29 4.82 16.11
N THR A 323 -5.32 4.24 16.80
CA THR A 323 -4.29 3.36 16.22
C THR A 323 -4.52 1.95 16.72
N ALA A 324 -4.75 0.99 15.84
CA ALA A 324 -5.00 -0.39 16.22
C ALA A 324 -4.36 -1.38 15.25
N ILE A 325 -3.85 -2.46 15.80
CA ILE A 325 -3.34 -3.62 15.06
C ILE A 325 -4.13 -4.84 15.53
N ILE A 326 -4.68 -5.58 14.57
CA ILE A 326 -5.29 -6.88 14.85
C ILE A 326 -4.58 -7.96 14.03
N SER A 327 -4.20 -9.04 14.67
CA SER A 327 -3.54 -10.20 14.06
C SER A 327 -4.27 -11.47 14.45
N ILE A 328 -4.71 -12.23 13.46
CA ILE A 328 -5.38 -13.51 13.64
C ILE A 328 -4.46 -14.63 13.18
N LYS A 329 -4.35 -15.68 14.01
CA LYS A 329 -3.70 -16.94 13.67
C LYS A 329 -4.77 -18.01 13.51
N HIS A 330 -5.11 -18.35 12.28
CA HIS A 330 -6.19 -19.26 11.95
C HIS A 330 -5.66 -20.51 11.26
N PRO A 331 -6.07 -21.73 11.66
CA PRO A 331 -5.60 -22.97 11.04
C PRO A 331 -6.07 -23.14 9.59
N ASP A 332 -7.25 -22.61 9.26
CA ASP A 332 -7.85 -22.68 7.91
C ASP A 332 -8.47 -21.31 7.52
N PRO A 333 -7.66 -20.28 7.22
CA PRO A 333 -8.19 -18.97 6.89
C PRO A 333 -8.78 -18.96 5.47
N GLN A 334 -9.99 -18.42 5.37
CA GLN A 334 -10.70 -18.23 4.10
C GLN A 334 -10.58 -16.78 3.66
N PHE A 335 -10.12 -16.56 2.44
CA PHE A 335 -9.98 -15.23 1.85
C PHE A 335 -10.92 -15.06 0.66
N GLU A 336 -11.32 -13.81 0.38
CA GLU A 336 -12.19 -13.46 -0.75
C GLU A 336 -11.54 -13.77 -2.10
N SER A 337 -10.21 -13.67 -2.20
CA SER A 337 -9.46 -13.87 -3.45
C SER A 337 -8.06 -14.44 -3.21
N GLN A 338 -7.39 -14.84 -4.30
CA GLN A 338 -6.01 -15.33 -4.29
C GLN A 338 -5.00 -14.30 -3.71
N THR A 339 -5.29 -13.02 -3.84
CA THR A 339 -4.44 -11.94 -3.30
C THR A 339 -4.51 -11.80 -1.78
N LYS A 340 -5.42 -12.53 -1.12
CA LYS A 340 -5.58 -12.63 0.34
C LYS A 340 -5.83 -11.29 1.04
N VAL A 341 -6.41 -10.34 0.35
CA VAL A 341 -6.62 -8.96 0.86
C VAL A 341 -7.72 -8.84 1.90
N LYS A 342 -8.64 -9.83 2.00
CA LYS A 342 -9.81 -9.78 2.89
C LYS A 342 -10.11 -11.14 3.51
N LEU A 343 -10.19 -11.20 4.84
CA LEU A 343 -10.54 -12.42 5.59
C LEU A 343 -12.06 -12.60 5.65
N MET A 344 -12.54 -13.83 5.37
CA MET A 344 -13.97 -14.13 5.25
C MET A 344 -14.55 -15.06 6.32
N ASN A 345 -13.74 -15.65 7.20
CA ASN A 345 -14.17 -16.57 8.26
C ASN A 345 -15.19 -15.92 9.20
N PRO A 346 -16.49 -16.35 9.24
CA PRO A 346 -17.54 -15.66 10.02
C PRO A 346 -17.32 -15.74 11.53
N GLU A 347 -16.82 -16.88 12.03
CA GLU A 347 -16.57 -17.15 13.45
C GLU A 347 -15.59 -16.15 14.06
N VAL A 348 -14.62 -15.70 13.27
CA VAL A 348 -13.57 -14.75 13.70
C VAL A 348 -14.18 -13.43 14.17
N GLN A 349 -15.24 -12.94 13.50
CA GLN A 349 -15.91 -11.71 13.92
C GLN A 349 -16.46 -11.83 15.36
N THR A 350 -17.08 -12.95 15.66
CA THR A 350 -17.68 -13.19 17.00
C THR A 350 -16.59 -13.27 18.07
N TYR A 351 -15.54 -14.07 17.81
CA TYR A 351 -14.46 -14.26 18.78
C TYR A 351 -13.68 -12.97 19.05
N VAL A 352 -13.37 -12.20 18.00
CA VAL A 352 -12.72 -10.89 18.16
C VAL A 352 -13.60 -9.93 18.95
N THR A 353 -14.91 -9.89 18.64
CA THR A 353 -15.86 -9.02 19.35
C THR A 353 -15.92 -9.37 20.85
N GLN A 354 -15.85 -10.66 21.18
CA GLN A 354 -15.81 -11.11 22.57
C GLN A 354 -14.48 -10.75 23.25
N VAL A 355 -13.35 -11.18 22.68
CA VAL A 355 -12.02 -11.04 23.30
C VAL A 355 -11.67 -9.58 23.53
N LEU A 356 -11.82 -8.76 22.50
CA LEU A 356 -11.51 -7.33 22.62
C LEU A 356 -12.53 -6.61 23.49
N GLY A 357 -13.81 -6.99 23.40
CA GLY A 357 -14.88 -6.42 24.24
C GLY A 357 -14.63 -6.62 25.72
N GLU A 358 -14.25 -7.83 26.14
CA GLU A 358 -13.88 -8.14 27.53
C GLU A 358 -12.62 -7.35 27.96
N ALA A 359 -11.55 -7.43 27.18
CA ALA A 359 -10.26 -6.82 27.53
C ALA A 359 -10.33 -5.29 27.57
N PHE A 360 -10.94 -4.67 26.55
CA PHE A 360 -11.06 -3.22 26.48
C PHE A 360 -12.02 -2.67 27.52
N GLY A 361 -13.13 -3.39 27.81
CA GLY A 361 -14.05 -3.05 28.89
C GLY A 361 -13.38 -3.03 30.25
N THR A 362 -12.61 -4.09 30.57
CA THR A 362 -11.80 -4.16 31.80
C THR A 362 -10.80 -3.01 31.89
N PHE A 363 -10.10 -2.72 30.77
CA PHE A 363 -9.15 -1.61 30.72
C PHE A 363 -9.81 -0.26 31.07
N LEU A 364 -10.99 0.03 30.50
CA LEU A 364 -11.71 1.29 30.79
C LEU A 364 -12.13 1.39 32.27
N GLU A 365 -12.56 0.29 32.88
CA GLU A 365 -12.92 0.25 34.29
C GLU A 365 -11.72 0.43 35.22
N GLU A 366 -10.58 -0.19 34.89
CA GLU A 366 -9.35 -0.09 35.67
C GLU A 366 -8.63 1.26 35.49
N ASN A 367 -8.86 1.96 34.36
CA ASN A 367 -8.18 3.20 34.02
C ASN A 367 -9.15 4.37 33.75
N PRO A 368 -9.86 4.90 34.78
CA PRO A 368 -10.90 5.90 34.58
C PRO A 368 -10.42 7.20 33.92
N GLN A 369 -9.17 7.60 34.12
CA GLN A 369 -8.61 8.80 33.47
C GLN A 369 -8.41 8.58 31.98
N ALA A 370 -7.86 7.44 31.56
CA ALA A 370 -7.74 7.05 30.17
C ALA A 370 -9.12 6.94 29.51
N ALA A 371 -10.07 6.29 30.18
CA ALA A 371 -11.44 6.17 29.69
C ALA A 371 -12.09 7.54 29.47
N LYS A 372 -11.92 8.47 30.41
CA LYS A 372 -12.41 9.85 30.28
C LYS A 372 -11.78 10.58 29.09
N ALA A 373 -10.48 10.40 28.86
CA ALA A 373 -9.78 11.00 27.72
C ALA A 373 -10.31 10.44 26.38
N ILE A 374 -10.47 9.12 26.28
CA ILE A 374 -11.04 8.45 25.10
C ILE A 374 -12.46 8.95 24.82
N ILE A 375 -13.34 8.96 25.84
CA ILE A 375 -14.72 9.42 25.66
C ILE A 375 -14.78 10.91 25.30
N ALA A 376 -13.93 11.75 25.90
CA ALA A 376 -13.85 13.16 25.55
C ALA A 376 -13.45 13.36 24.07
N LYS A 377 -12.55 12.50 23.55
CA LYS A 377 -12.20 12.46 22.14
C LYS A 377 -13.41 12.08 21.28
N CYS A 378 -14.13 11.00 21.62
CA CYS A 378 -15.35 10.57 20.92
C CYS A 378 -16.46 11.65 20.96
N LEU A 379 -16.68 12.31 22.10
CA LEU A 379 -17.63 13.43 22.24
C LEU A 379 -17.26 14.59 21.30
N THR A 380 -15.97 14.87 21.21
CA THR A 380 -15.46 15.94 20.36
C THR A 380 -15.68 15.60 18.88
N SER A 381 -15.43 14.35 18.48
CA SER A 381 -15.71 13.84 17.14
C SER A 381 -17.21 13.89 16.82
N ALA A 382 -18.08 13.39 17.71
CA ALA A 382 -19.53 13.40 17.51
C ALA A 382 -20.08 14.82 17.32
N ARG A 383 -19.61 15.77 18.13
CA ARG A 383 -20.00 17.20 18.00
C ARG A 383 -19.56 17.79 16.66
N ALA A 384 -18.35 17.44 16.22
CA ALA A 384 -17.85 17.90 14.94
C ALA A 384 -18.66 17.35 13.77
N ARG A 385 -18.97 16.05 13.81
CA ARG A 385 -19.80 15.37 12.82
C ARG A 385 -21.21 15.98 12.74
N ASP A 386 -21.83 16.26 13.90
CA ASP A 386 -23.15 16.90 13.95
C ASP A 386 -23.11 18.34 13.42
N ALA A 387 -22.05 19.09 13.73
CA ALA A 387 -21.84 20.43 13.17
C ALA A 387 -21.66 20.38 11.63
N ALA A 388 -20.87 19.43 11.14
CA ALA A 388 -20.68 19.20 9.70
C ALA A 388 -21.99 18.81 9.02
N ARG A 389 -22.80 17.92 9.62
CA ARG A 389 -24.13 17.54 9.12
C ARG A 389 -25.08 18.75 9.04
N LYS A 390 -25.17 19.55 10.13
CA LYS A 390 -25.98 20.77 10.14
C LYS A 390 -25.53 21.78 9.09
N ALA A 391 -24.23 21.98 8.94
CA ALA A 391 -23.67 22.85 7.91
C ALA A 391 -24.05 22.36 6.49
N ARG A 392 -23.95 21.03 6.25
CA ARG A 392 -24.36 20.41 4.99
C ARG A 392 -25.85 20.56 4.73
N ASP A 393 -26.70 20.30 5.74
CA ASP A 393 -28.16 20.42 5.60
C ASP A 393 -28.60 21.87 5.31
N LEU A 394 -27.88 22.85 5.87
CA LEU A 394 -28.08 24.27 5.52
C LEU A 394 -27.66 24.58 4.08
N VAL A 395 -26.58 23.98 3.61
CA VAL A 395 -26.13 24.10 2.22
C VAL A 395 -27.11 23.38 1.27
N ILE A 396 -27.56 22.18 1.62
CA ILE A 396 -28.55 21.42 0.83
C ILE A 396 -29.90 22.16 0.79
N ARG A 397 -30.37 22.75 1.90
CA ARG A 397 -31.60 23.56 1.91
C ARG A 397 -31.46 24.84 1.06
N LYS A 398 -30.29 25.48 1.04
CA LYS A 398 -29.98 26.55 0.12
C LYS A 398 -29.88 26.08 -1.34
N SER A 399 -29.31 24.89 -1.58
CA SER A 399 -29.13 24.34 -2.92
C SER A 399 -30.35 23.60 -3.46
N ALA A 400 -31.32 23.21 -2.62
CA ALA A 400 -32.63 22.70 -3.09
C ALA A 400 -33.47 23.79 -3.74
N LEU A 401 -33.18 25.07 -3.45
CA LEU A 401 -33.72 26.24 -4.16
C LEU A 401 -32.87 26.68 -5.36
N GLU A 402 -31.58 26.25 -5.40
CA GLU A 402 -30.63 26.54 -6.48
C GLU A 402 -30.09 25.21 -7.04
N SER A 403 -30.98 24.34 -7.57
CA SER A 403 -30.70 23.11 -8.31
C SER A 403 -29.23 22.75 -8.54
N LEU A 404 -28.81 21.51 -8.16
CA LEU A 404 -27.77 20.66 -8.80
C LEU A 404 -26.57 21.38 -9.48
N THR A 405 -26.13 22.51 -8.97
CA THR A 405 -25.07 23.27 -9.62
C THR A 405 -23.71 22.82 -9.15
N LEU A 406 -22.98 22.26 -10.09
CA LEU A 406 -21.54 22.07 -10.03
C LEU A 406 -20.85 23.37 -9.60
N PRO A 407 -19.68 23.30 -8.94
CA PRO A 407 -18.96 24.50 -8.54
C PRO A 407 -18.83 25.48 -9.72
N GLY A 408 -19.22 26.73 -9.54
CA GLY A 408 -19.21 27.73 -10.64
C GLY A 408 -17.84 27.95 -11.29
N LYS A 409 -16.76 27.51 -10.61
CA LYS A 409 -15.40 27.55 -11.16
C LYS A 409 -15.04 26.29 -11.97
N LEU A 410 -15.82 25.20 -11.88
CA LEU A 410 -15.58 23.99 -12.67
C LEU A 410 -15.95 24.24 -14.13
N ALA A 411 -15.00 24.06 -15.02
CA ALA A 411 -15.27 23.96 -16.45
C ALA A 411 -15.48 22.48 -16.80
N ASP A 412 -16.73 22.03 -16.76
CA ASP A 412 -17.07 20.62 -17.00
C ASP A 412 -16.86 20.20 -18.46
N CYS A 413 -16.78 18.90 -18.71
CA CYS A 413 -16.77 18.32 -20.05
C CYS A 413 -18.19 17.91 -20.49
N SER A 414 -18.37 17.71 -21.80
CA SER A 414 -19.67 17.30 -22.36
C SER A 414 -19.91 15.79 -22.27
N GLY A 415 -18.85 14.98 -22.16
CA GLY A 415 -18.92 13.52 -21.97
C GLY A 415 -19.52 13.16 -20.63
N ARG A 416 -20.32 12.08 -20.59
CA ARG A 416 -20.95 11.58 -19.37
C ARG A 416 -20.49 10.18 -18.97
N ASP A 417 -19.67 9.56 -19.78
CA ASP A 417 -19.06 8.27 -19.51
C ASP A 417 -17.83 8.48 -18.65
N ALA A 418 -17.92 8.21 -17.35
CA ALA A 418 -16.84 8.39 -16.40
C ALA A 418 -15.55 7.69 -16.84
N THR A 419 -15.64 6.53 -17.47
CA THR A 419 -14.46 5.76 -17.92
C THR A 419 -13.63 6.47 -18.99
N LYS A 420 -14.22 7.44 -19.68
CA LYS A 420 -13.60 8.19 -20.78
C LYS A 420 -13.32 9.65 -20.44
N THR A 421 -13.78 10.13 -19.28
CA THR A 421 -13.64 11.53 -18.88
C THR A 421 -12.53 11.74 -17.85
N GLU A 422 -11.99 12.95 -17.82
CA GLU A 422 -10.84 13.31 -17.01
C GLU A 422 -11.09 14.64 -16.30
N LEU A 423 -10.69 14.74 -15.03
CA LEU A 423 -10.70 15.99 -14.27
C LEU A 423 -9.27 16.46 -14.02
N TYR A 424 -8.91 17.62 -14.52
CA TYR A 424 -7.68 18.32 -14.16
C TYR A 424 -7.92 19.25 -12.98
N ILE A 425 -7.20 19.02 -11.89
CA ILE A 425 -7.13 19.91 -10.74
C ILE A 425 -5.92 20.82 -10.97
N VAL A 426 -6.16 22.09 -11.21
CA VAL A 426 -5.14 23.05 -11.70
C VAL A 426 -4.89 24.12 -10.66
N GLU A 427 -3.63 24.45 -10.43
CA GLU A 427 -3.23 25.53 -9.54
C GLU A 427 -3.50 26.90 -10.16
N GLY A 428 -4.30 27.71 -9.45
CA GLY A 428 -4.57 29.11 -9.78
C GLY A 428 -5.52 29.35 -10.97
N ASP A 429 -6.04 30.55 -11.04
CA ASP A 429 -6.97 30.97 -12.11
C ASP A 429 -6.23 31.20 -13.45
N SER A 430 -4.94 31.57 -13.43
CA SER A 430 -4.15 31.82 -14.64
C SER A 430 -3.92 30.53 -15.44
N ALA A 431 -3.29 29.51 -14.79
CA ALA A 431 -3.08 28.21 -15.41
C ALA A 431 -4.43 27.52 -15.73
N GLY A 432 -5.44 27.70 -14.84
CA GLY A 432 -6.81 27.26 -15.09
C GLY A 432 -7.42 27.87 -16.34
N GLY A 433 -7.10 29.13 -16.65
CA GLY A 433 -7.53 29.84 -17.89
C GLY A 433 -6.92 29.24 -19.14
N SER A 434 -5.59 29.03 -19.15
CA SER A 434 -4.88 28.37 -20.25
C SER A 434 -5.37 26.94 -20.47
N ALA A 435 -5.55 26.17 -19.38
CA ALA A 435 -6.05 24.80 -19.43
C ALA A 435 -7.49 24.72 -19.98
N LYS A 436 -8.38 25.67 -19.59
CA LYS A 436 -9.75 25.75 -20.11
C LYS A 436 -9.78 26.02 -21.62
N GLN A 437 -8.86 26.81 -22.15
CA GLN A 437 -8.76 27.11 -23.57
C GLN A 437 -8.13 25.98 -24.36
N GLY A 438 -7.08 25.35 -23.81
CA GLY A 438 -6.33 24.29 -24.48
C GLY A 438 -6.98 22.91 -24.46
N ARG A 439 -7.90 22.62 -23.53
CA ARG A 439 -8.49 21.29 -23.31
C ARG A 439 -9.37 20.78 -24.45
N ASP A 440 -9.51 19.48 -24.56
CA ASP A 440 -10.62 18.88 -25.27
C ASP A 440 -11.89 18.91 -24.41
N ARG A 441 -12.87 19.72 -24.81
CA ARG A 441 -14.13 19.91 -24.06
C ARG A 441 -15.02 18.67 -24.02
N HIS A 442 -14.77 17.69 -24.87
CA HIS A 442 -15.60 16.48 -24.90
C HIS A 442 -15.34 15.58 -23.69
N PHE A 443 -14.09 15.45 -23.25
CA PHE A 443 -13.76 14.52 -22.19
C PHE A 443 -12.91 15.13 -21.05
N GLN A 444 -12.40 16.35 -21.17
CA GLN A 444 -11.57 16.98 -20.14
C GLN A 444 -12.33 18.10 -19.40
N ALA A 445 -12.41 17.97 -18.08
CA ALA A 445 -12.91 18.98 -17.16
C ALA A 445 -11.76 19.67 -16.44
N ILE A 446 -11.90 20.95 -16.10
CA ILE A 446 -10.89 21.76 -15.39
C ILE A 446 -11.49 22.33 -14.11
N LEU A 447 -10.84 22.05 -12.99
CA LEU A 447 -11.14 22.63 -11.68
C LEU A 447 -9.94 23.45 -11.19
N PRO A 448 -9.96 24.79 -11.31
CA PRO A 448 -8.90 25.61 -10.75
C PRO A 448 -9.04 25.69 -9.22
N LEU A 449 -7.92 25.58 -8.50
CA LEU A 449 -7.83 25.79 -7.07
C LEU A 449 -7.25 27.19 -6.79
N ARG A 450 -7.89 27.95 -5.91
CA ARG A 450 -7.42 29.27 -5.52
C ARG A 450 -6.48 29.20 -4.33
N GLY A 451 -5.22 28.87 -4.60
CA GLY A 451 -4.17 28.75 -3.60
C GLY A 451 -4.17 27.41 -2.86
N LYS A 452 -3.46 27.38 -1.73
CA LYS A 452 -3.27 26.19 -0.90
C LYS A 452 -4.59 25.75 -0.28
N ILE A 453 -4.95 24.48 -0.45
CA ILE A 453 -6.11 23.90 0.25
C ILE A 453 -5.78 23.71 1.73
N LEU A 454 -6.82 23.49 2.52
CA LEU A 454 -6.66 23.17 3.94
C LEU A 454 -5.82 21.90 4.12
N ASN A 455 -4.85 21.94 5.05
CA ASN A 455 -4.13 20.74 5.45
C ASN A 455 -5.07 19.80 6.22
N THR A 456 -5.46 18.72 5.58
CA THR A 456 -6.42 17.76 6.09
C THR A 456 -5.85 16.82 7.15
N GLU A 457 -4.53 16.73 7.30
CA GLU A 457 -3.88 16.01 8.40
C GLU A 457 -4.11 16.68 9.75
N ARG A 458 -4.21 18.01 9.77
CA ARG A 458 -4.38 18.84 10.98
C ARG A 458 -5.80 19.34 11.21
N ALA A 459 -6.72 18.98 10.34
CA ALA A 459 -8.04 19.56 10.37
C ALA A 459 -9.10 18.49 10.62
N ARG A 460 -10.05 18.84 11.48
CA ARG A 460 -11.23 18.01 11.73
C ARG A 460 -12.18 18.07 10.53
N LEU A 461 -12.98 17.05 10.35
CA LEU A 461 -13.90 16.88 9.22
C LEU A 461 -14.86 18.07 9.05
N ASP A 462 -15.33 18.70 10.13
CA ASP A 462 -16.19 19.88 10.07
C ASP A 462 -15.49 21.09 9.41
N LYS A 463 -14.21 21.31 9.72
CA LYS A 463 -13.41 22.36 9.09
C LYS A 463 -13.09 22.04 7.63
N ILE A 464 -12.82 20.76 7.34
CA ILE A 464 -12.56 20.27 5.99
C ILE A 464 -13.78 20.54 5.11
N LEU A 465 -14.96 20.13 5.54
CA LEU A 465 -16.22 20.37 4.84
C LEU A 465 -16.65 21.86 4.84
N GLY A 466 -16.14 22.67 5.77
CA GLY A 466 -16.28 24.13 5.77
C GLY A 466 -15.42 24.84 4.70
N ASN A 467 -14.33 24.20 4.23
CA ASN A 467 -13.42 24.80 3.26
C ASN A 467 -14.02 24.79 1.84
N ASN A 468 -14.07 25.94 1.19
CA ASN A 468 -14.69 26.10 -0.12
C ASN A 468 -13.98 25.31 -1.23
N GLU A 469 -12.65 25.23 -1.19
CA GLU A 469 -11.86 24.52 -2.20
C GLU A 469 -12.08 23.01 -2.10
N VAL A 470 -12.06 22.47 -0.88
CA VAL A 470 -12.32 21.05 -0.62
C VAL A 470 -13.76 20.67 -0.98
N ARG A 471 -14.75 21.53 -0.62
CA ARG A 471 -16.15 21.29 -1.04
C ARG A 471 -16.30 21.28 -2.55
N SER A 472 -15.64 22.20 -3.25
CA SER A 472 -15.67 22.24 -4.70
C SER A 472 -15.09 20.98 -5.31
N LEU A 473 -14.01 20.44 -4.72
CA LEU A 473 -13.38 19.19 -5.15
C LEU A 473 -14.32 17.99 -4.94
N ILE A 474 -14.87 17.82 -3.74
CA ILE A 474 -15.83 16.73 -3.43
C ILE A 474 -17.06 16.80 -4.36
N SER A 475 -17.61 18.00 -4.56
CA SER A 475 -18.76 18.20 -5.44
C SER A 475 -18.44 17.92 -6.92
N ALA A 476 -17.25 18.26 -7.39
CA ALA A 476 -16.81 17.96 -8.74
C ALA A 476 -16.63 16.45 -8.98
N LEU A 477 -16.08 15.73 -8.00
CA LEU A 477 -15.86 14.27 -8.09
C LEU A 477 -17.17 13.49 -8.06
N GLY A 478 -18.12 13.89 -7.21
CA GLY A 478 -19.42 13.25 -7.09
C GLY A 478 -19.47 12.04 -6.17
N THR A 479 -18.35 11.62 -5.59
CA THR A 479 -18.21 10.36 -4.80
C THR A 479 -18.61 10.51 -3.33
N GLY A 480 -18.83 11.73 -2.82
CA GLY A 480 -18.88 11.94 -1.38
C GLY A 480 -17.50 11.84 -0.71
N ILE A 481 -17.45 11.63 0.61
CA ILE A 481 -16.23 11.58 1.41
C ILE A 481 -16.41 10.71 2.66
N GLY A 482 -15.36 10.04 3.11
CA GLY A 482 -15.39 9.19 4.31
C GLY A 482 -16.41 8.05 4.18
N ASP A 483 -17.24 7.82 5.20
CA ASP A 483 -18.27 6.75 5.20
C ASP A 483 -19.35 6.92 4.12
N ASN A 484 -19.49 8.11 3.54
CA ASN A 484 -20.42 8.36 2.44
C ASN A 484 -19.70 8.33 1.08
N PHE A 485 -18.48 7.82 1.03
CA PHE A 485 -17.77 7.64 -0.22
C PHE A 485 -18.43 6.52 -1.04
N ASP A 486 -18.81 6.84 -2.26
CA ASP A 486 -19.38 5.90 -3.22
C ASP A 486 -18.67 6.05 -4.56
N LEU A 487 -17.87 5.06 -4.91
CA LEU A 487 -17.12 5.03 -6.17
C LEU A 487 -18.06 5.03 -7.39
N ALA A 488 -19.27 4.46 -7.26
CA ALA A 488 -20.25 4.47 -8.35
C ALA A 488 -20.71 5.88 -8.73
N GLY A 489 -20.60 6.84 -7.82
CA GLY A 489 -20.86 8.27 -8.07
C GLY A 489 -19.75 9.00 -8.80
N LEU A 490 -18.60 8.36 -9.07
CA LEU A 490 -17.44 9.01 -9.69
C LEU A 490 -17.75 9.53 -11.09
N ARG A 491 -17.51 10.82 -11.31
CA ARG A 491 -17.83 11.50 -12.56
C ARG A 491 -16.71 11.47 -13.60
N TYR A 492 -15.47 11.20 -13.17
CA TYR A 492 -14.28 11.22 -14.04
C TYR A 492 -13.40 10.02 -13.75
N GLY A 493 -13.09 9.20 -14.75
CA GLY A 493 -12.27 8.01 -14.61
C GLY A 493 -10.79 8.31 -14.35
N ARG A 494 -10.33 9.53 -14.66
CA ARG A 494 -9.00 10.01 -14.30
C ARG A 494 -9.07 11.34 -13.60
N ILE A 495 -8.41 11.43 -12.45
CA ILE A 495 -8.25 12.65 -11.67
C ILE A 495 -6.78 13.03 -11.77
N ILE A 496 -6.47 14.16 -12.36
CA ILE A 496 -5.10 14.55 -12.71
C ILE A 496 -4.74 15.83 -11.96
N ILE A 497 -3.76 15.72 -11.06
CA ILE A 497 -3.19 16.87 -10.35
C ILE A 497 -2.18 17.54 -11.28
N MET A 498 -2.38 18.81 -11.56
CA MET A 498 -1.55 19.64 -12.43
C MET A 498 -1.18 20.92 -11.70
N THR A 499 -0.01 20.95 -11.09
CA THR A 499 0.54 22.07 -10.31
C THR A 499 1.82 22.60 -10.94
N ASP A 500 2.19 23.82 -10.57
CA ASP A 500 3.44 24.43 -10.99
C ASP A 500 4.65 23.63 -10.52
N ALA A 501 5.78 23.77 -11.21
CA ALA A 501 7.02 23.04 -10.89
C ALA A 501 7.84 23.70 -9.75
N ASP A 502 7.27 24.68 -9.06
CA ASP A 502 7.89 25.41 -7.96
C ASP A 502 7.58 24.79 -6.58
N VAL A 503 8.07 25.43 -5.51
CA VAL A 503 7.88 24.98 -4.13
C VAL A 503 6.42 25.05 -3.68
N ASP A 504 5.66 26.05 -4.16
CA ASP A 504 4.25 26.22 -3.81
C ASP A 504 3.38 25.17 -4.49
N GLY A 505 3.61 24.90 -5.78
CA GLY A 505 2.94 23.82 -6.51
C GLY A 505 3.25 22.44 -5.93
N SER A 506 4.48 22.19 -5.50
CA SER A 506 4.85 20.97 -4.80
C SER A 506 4.11 20.83 -3.46
N HIS A 507 3.91 21.94 -2.73
CA HIS A 507 3.13 21.94 -1.50
C HIS A 507 1.63 21.69 -1.75
N ILE A 508 1.04 22.33 -2.76
CA ILE A 508 -0.37 22.11 -3.15
C ILE A 508 -0.59 20.64 -3.55
N ARG A 509 0.34 20.06 -4.32
CA ARG A 509 0.32 18.65 -4.67
C ARG A 509 0.35 17.76 -3.42
N THR A 510 1.21 18.04 -2.46
CA THR A 510 1.30 17.28 -1.20
C THR A 510 0.02 17.40 -0.39
N LEU A 511 -0.60 18.58 -0.30
CA LEU A 511 -1.89 18.77 0.37
C LEU A 511 -3.02 17.98 -0.30
N LEU A 512 -3.06 17.94 -1.63
CA LEU A 512 -4.03 17.15 -2.38
C LEU A 512 -3.81 15.64 -2.17
N LEU A 513 -2.56 15.18 -2.23
CA LEU A 513 -2.23 13.77 -1.95
C LEU A 513 -2.62 13.37 -0.53
N THR A 514 -2.38 14.25 0.47
CA THR A 514 -2.83 14.03 1.86
C THR A 514 -4.36 13.89 1.93
N PHE A 515 -5.10 14.78 1.24
CA PHE A 515 -6.55 14.71 1.20
C PHE A 515 -7.06 13.40 0.57
N PHE A 516 -6.55 13.01 -0.59
CA PHE A 516 -6.97 11.77 -1.25
C PHE A 516 -6.61 10.53 -0.43
N PHE A 517 -5.40 10.48 0.12
CA PHE A 517 -4.95 9.37 0.95
C PHE A 517 -5.81 9.19 2.22
N ARG A 518 -6.18 10.29 2.89
CA ARG A 518 -6.95 10.24 4.14
C ARG A 518 -8.45 10.02 3.95
N TYR A 519 -9.03 10.55 2.90
CA TYR A 519 -10.48 10.65 2.76
C TYR A 519 -11.06 9.94 1.54
N MET A 520 -10.24 9.56 0.58
CA MET A 520 -10.65 8.89 -0.66
C MET A 520 -9.59 7.85 -1.10
N PRO A 521 -9.11 6.95 -0.22
CA PRO A 521 -8.02 6.01 -0.54
C PRO A 521 -8.39 5.11 -1.73
N THR A 522 -9.63 4.68 -1.86
CA THR A 522 -10.12 3.86 -2.98
C THR A 522 -9.82 4.46 -4.35
N LEU A 523 -9.78 5.80 -4.49
CA LEU A 523 -9.41 6.45 -5.76
C LEU A 523 -7.94 6.23 -6.12
N ILE A 524 -7.07 6.00 -5.13
CA ILE A 524 -5.66 5.67 -5.33
C ILE A 524 -5.53 4.18 -5.66
N ASP A 525 -6.19 3.32 -4.86
CA ASP A 525 -6.10 1.86 -4.97
C ASP A 525 -6.65 1.35 -6.31
N ASP A 526 -7.76 1.94 -6.80
CA ASP A 526 -8.36 1.63 -8.09
C ASP A 526 -7.71 2.35 -9.29
N GLY A 527 -6.64 3.11 -9.04
CA GLY A 527 -5.83 3.71 -10.12
C GLY A 527 -6.48 4.90 -10.82
N HIS A 528 -7.28 5.69 -10.12
CA HIS A 528 -7.95 6.87 -10.67
C HIS A 528 -7.12 8.17 -10.53
N LEU A 529 -6.11 8.21 -9.65
CA LEU A 529 -5.36 9.42 -9.33
C LEU A 529 -4.03 9.50 -10.07
N TYR A 530 -3.76 10.63 -10.72
CA TYR A 530 -2.56 10.85 -11.52
C TYR A 530 -1.94 12.22 -11.22
N ILE A 531 -0.64 12.35 -11.51
CA ILE A 531 0.10 13.61 -11.50
C ILE A 531 0.58 13.90 -12.92
N ALA A 532 0.21 15.06 -13.46
CA ALA A 532 0.69 15.52 -14.75
C ALA A 532 2.17 15.89 -14.67
N GLN A 533 2.90 15.64 -15.75
CA GLN A 533 4.31 15.98 -15.91
C GLN A 533 4.47 17.02 -17.01
N PRO A 534 4.34 18.33 -16.70
CA PRO A 534 4.63 19.38 -17.67
C PRO A 534 6.16 19.45 -17.95
N PRO A 535 6.58 19.92 -19.12
CA PRO A 535 8.00 20.13 -19.42
C PRO A 535 8.58 21.29 -18.59
N LEU A 536 9.85 21.14 -18.18
CA LEU A 536 10.59 22.22 -17.49
C LEU A 536 11.26 23.18 -18.47
N TYR A 537 11.59 22.73 -19.67
CA TYR A 537 12.35 23.50 -20.65
C TYR A 537 11.68 23.49 -22.03
N ARG A 538 11.73 24.65 -22.68
CA ARG A 538 11.41 24.83 -24.10
C ARG A 538 12.68 25.23 -24.85
N LEU A 539 13.02 24.46 -25.89
CA LEU A 539 14.17 24.69 -26.76
C LEU A 539 13.67 25.04 -28.16
N ALA A 540 13.92 26.24 -28.62
CA ALA A 540 13.55 26.69 -29.96
C ALA A 540 14.79 26.79 -30.86
N TYR A 541 14.81 26.03 -31.98
CA TYR A 541 15.88 26.06 -32.97
C TYR A 541 15.31 25.88 -34.37
N LYS A 542 15.66 26.79 -35.30
CA LYS A 542 15.27 26.73 -36.73
C LYS A 542 13.78 26.44 -36.96
N ASN A 543 12.88 27.18 -36.35
CA ASN A 543 11.42 27.00 -36.44
C ASN A 543 10.89 25.67 -35.87
N GLN A 544 11.72 24.89 -35.19
CA GLN A 544 11.29 23.72 -34.43
C GLN A 544 11.33 24.02 -32.92
N VAL A 545 10.34 23.53 -32.21
CA VAL A 545 10.27 23.62 -30.75
C VAL A 545 10.37 22.21 -30.19
N HIS A 546 11.27 22.04 -29.23
CA HIS A 546 11.45 20.80 -28.48
C HIS A 546 11.20 21.09 -27.01
N TYR A 547 10.72 20.09 -26.28
CA TYR A 547 10.47 20.18 -24.86
C TYR A 547 11.33 19.16 -24.10
N ALA A 548 11.84 19.56 -22.93
CA ALA A 548 12.58 18.69 -22.02
C ALA A 548 11.96 18.72 -20.63
N TYR A 549 11.90 17.55 -20.01
CA TYR A 549 11.21 17.35 -18.74
C TYR A 549 12.15 17.41 -17.54
N ASN A 550 13.46 17.32 -17.78
CA ASN A 550 14.51 17.44 -16.76
C ASN A 550 15.82 17.93 -17.41
N ASP A 551 16.85 18.20 -16.57
CA ASP A 551 18.15 18.66 -17.06
C ASP A 551 18.85 17.65 -17.97
N ALA A 552 18.75 16.35 -17.67
CA ALA A 552 19.37 15.31 -18.48
C ALA A 552 18.75 15.25 -19.90
N ASP A 553 17.42 15.41 -20.01
CA ASP A 553 16.73 15.46 -21.30
C ASP A 553 17.11 16.72 -22.08
N LYS A 554 17.20 17.87 -21.40
CA LYS A 554 17.67 19.12 -21.99
C LYS A 554 19.07 18.95 -22.59
N ASP A 555 20.00 18.36 -21.83
CA ASP A 555 21.38 18.17 -22.27
C ASP A 555 21.48 17.15 -23.42
N LYS A 556 20.66 16.09 -23.40
CA LYS A 556 20.54 15.13 -24.52
C LYS A 556 20.03 15.83 -25.79
N LEU A 557 18.99 16.66 -25.66
CA LEU A 557 18.44 17.41 -26.80
C LEU A 557 19.45 18.40 -27.38
N LEU A 558 20.15 19.15 -26.54
CA LEU A 558 21.20 20.06 -26.98
C LEU A 558 22.32 19.31 -27.75
N LYS A 559 22.74 18.15 -27.27
CA LYS A 559 23.71 17.29 -27.94
C LYS A 559 23.18 16.77 -29.27
N SER A 560 21.92 16.34 -29.33
CA SER A 560 21.31 15.81 -30.57
C SER A 560 21.14 16.85 -31.66
N LEU A 561 20.90 18.11 -31.28
CA LEU A 561 20.82 19.24 -32.22
C LEU A 561 22.18 19.63 -32.80
N GLY A 562 23.29 19.20 -32.20
CA GLY A 562 24.65 19.44 -32.69
C GLY A 562 25.06 20.91 -32.76
N VAL A 563 24.44 21.75 -31.90
CA VAL A 563 24.64 23.21 -31.90
C VAL A 563 25.05 23.71 -30.53
N SER A 564 25.78 24.81 -30.47
CA SER A 564 26.13 25.43 -29.21
C SER A 564 24.85 25.97 -28.51
N PRO A 565 24.74 25.87 -27.17
CA PRO A 565 23.57 26.32 -26.41
C PRO A 565 23.15 27.76 -26.69
N GLU A 566 24.10 28.64 -27.04
CA GLU A 566 23.87 30.07 -27.35
C GLU A 566 23.04 30.29 -28.61
N LYS A 567 22.95 29.29 -29.49
CA LYS A 567 22.17 29.35 -30.75
C LYS A 567 20.76 28.78 -30.60
N VAL A 568 20.42 28.26 -29.45
CA VAL A 568 19.12 27.68 -29.13
C VAL A 568 18.40 28.66 -28.21
N GLY A 569 17.18 29.05 -28.58
CA GLY A 569 16.31 29.83 -27.69
C GLY A 569 15.82 28.94 -26.54
N LEU A 570 16.58 28.91 -25.43
CA LEU A 570 16.24 28.15 -24.23
C LEU A 570 15.38 28.98 -23.29
N SER A 571 14.20 28.47 -22.96
CA SER A 571 13.32 29.04 -21.92
C SER A 571 13.05 27.98 -20.86
N ARG A 572 13.14 28.34 -19.58
CA ARG A 572 12.71 27.49 -18.45
C ARG A 572 11.33 27.99 -18.00
N TYR A 573 10.36 27.08 -17.94
CA TYR A 573 9.07 27.36 -17.36
C TYR A 573 9.15 27.32 -15.83
N LYS A 574 8.69 28.38 -15.17
CA LYS A 574 8.56 28.46 -13.70
C LYS A 574 7.19 27.99 -13.24
N GLY A 575 6.16 28.17 -14.08
CA GLY A 575 4.80 27.76 -13.79
C GLY A 575 3.99 27.53 -15.06
N LEU A 576 2.86 26.82 -14.90
CA LEU A 576 1.90 26.50 -15.96
C LEU A 576 1.25 27.75 -16.58
N GLY A 577 1.19 28.83 -15.81
CA GLY A 577 0.66 30.13 -16.27
C GLY A 577 1.52 30.81 -17.34
N GLU A 578 2.78 30.38 -17.51
CA GLU A 578 3.68 30.87 -18.57
C GLU A 578 3.47 30.16 -19.91
N MET A 579 2.72 29.03 -19.89
CA MET A 579 2.39 28.28 -21.09
C MET A 579 1.11 28.81 -21.71
N ASN A 580 1.15 29.03 -23.04
CA ASN A 580 -0.08 29.31 -23.77
C ASN A 580 -0.95 28.03 -23.89
N PRO A 581 -2.25 28.16 -24.26
CA PRO A 581 -3.16 27.03 -24.34
C PRO A 581 -2.69 25.90 -25.27
N GLU A 582 -2.08 26.22 -26.40
CA GLU A 582 -1.59 25.26 -27.38
C GLU A 582 -0.40 24.47 -26.84
N GLN A 583 0.55 25.15 -26.19
CA GLN A 583 1.71 24.53 -25.55
C GLN A 583 1.28 23.57 -24.43
N LEU A 584 0.34 24.00 -23.60
CA LEU A 584 -0.19 23.18 -22.50
C LEU A 584 -0.92 21.93 -23.04
N TRP A 585 -1.68 22.10 -24.13
CA TRP A 585 -2.31 20.98 -24.81
C TRP A 585 -1.27 19.99 -25.35
N GLU A 586 -0.35 20.47 -26.20
CA GLU A 586 0.62 19.62 -26.88
C GLU A 586 1.50 18.80 -25.94
N THR A 587 1.87 19.37 -24.78
CA THR A 587 2.87 18.76 -23.89
C THR A 587 2.27 18.01 -22.71
N THR A 588 1.12 18.47 -22.18
CA THR A 588 0.63 18.06 -20.87
C THR A 588 -0.80 17.51 -20.86
N MET A 589 -1.64 17.93 -21.81
CA MET A 589 -3.06 17.56 -21.81
C MET A 589 -3.45 16.59 -22.93
N ASN A 590 -2.74 16.61 -24.06
CA ASN A 590 -3.02 15.72 -25.19
C ASN A 590 -2.69 14.26 -24.83
N PRO A 591 -3.67 13.34 -24.84
CA PRO A 591 -3.45 11.93 -24.53
C PRO A 591 -2.35 11.22 -25.32
N ALA A 592 -2.07 11.69 -26.55
CA ALA A 592 -1.05 11.10 -27.43
C ALA A 592 0.39 11.43 -26.99
N ASN A 593 0.60 12.58 -26.33
CA ASN A 593 1.95 13.12 -26.08
C ASN A 593 2.27 13.30 -24.59
N ARG A 594 1.27 13.38 -23.74
CA ARG A 594 1.43 13.67 -22.30
C ARG A 594 2.03 12.51 -21.55
N THR A 595 2.74 12.83 -20.47
CA THR A 595 3.19 11.87 -19.47
C THR A 595 2.40 12.09 -18.18
N LEU A 596 1.79 11.03 -17.66
CA LEU A 596 1.10 11.00 -16.37
C LEU A 596 1.77 9.99 -15.45
N LEU A 597 2.01 10.38 -14.20
CA LEU A 597 2.41 9.45 -13.16
C LEU A 597 1.17 8.94 -12.43
N LEU A 598 0.97 7.64 -12.41
CA LEU A 598 -0.04 6.99 -11.59
C LEU A 598 0.36 7.11 -10.12
N VAL A 599 -0.55 7.56 -9.26
CA VAL A 599 -0.35 7.57 -7.82
C VAL A 599 -0.75 6.20 -7.27
N GLY A 600 0.14 5.59 -6.53
CA GLY A 600 -0.10 4.33 -5.83
C GLY A 600 0.47 4.36 -4.43
N VAL A 601 -0.02 3.50 -3.56
CA VAL A 601 0.49 3.28 -2.22
C VAL A 601 1.11 1.88 -2.19
N ASP A 602 2.44 1.82 -2.07
CA ASP A 602 3.15 0.53 -1.98
C ASP A 602 3.10 -0.04 -0.56
N ASP A 603 3.07 0.85 0.45
CA ASP A 603 3.00 0.53 1.88
C ASP A 603 2.14 1.57 2.59
N ALA A 604 0.96 1.15 3.08
CA ALA A 604 0.01 2.03 3.74
C ALA A 604 0.53 2.56 5.08
N ALA A 605 1.29 1.74 5.84
CA ALA A 605 1.84 2.16 7.14
C ALA A 605 2.94 3.21 6.99
N GLU A 606 3.81 3.06 5.99
CA GLU A 606 4.85 4.06 5.72
C GLU A 606 4.26 5.34 5.10
N ALA A 607 3.22 5.22 4.25
CA ALA A 607 2.50 6.37 3.73
C ALA A 607 1.82 7.15 4.87
N ASP A 608 1.10 6.46 5.78
CA ASP A 608 0.49 7.06 6.98
C ASP A 608 1.54 7.81 7.81
N ARG A 609 2.64 7.15 8.13
CA ARG A 609 3.74 7.74 8.88
C ARG A 609 4.37 8.95 8.17
N THR A 610 4.51 8.88 6.86
CA THR A 610 5.11 9.95 6.06
C THR A 610 4.21 11.18 6.03
N PHE A 611 2.91 10.99 5.84
CA PHE A 611 1.95 12.10 5.89
C PHE A 611 1.88 12.70 7.31
N ASP A 612 1.83 11.88 8.37
CA ASP A 612 1.88 12.36 9.75
C ASP A 612 3.15 13.18 10.03
N MET A 613 4.32 12.68 9.60
CA MET A 613 5.59 13.36 9.80
C MET A 613 5.70 14.67 9.00
N LEU A 614 5.28 14.68 7.73
CA LEU A 614 5.44 15.84 6.85
C LEU A 614 4.34 16.88 7.04
N MET A 615 3.11 16.42 7.29
CA MET A 615 1.91 17.24 7.30
C MET A 615 1.29 17.38 8.69
N GLY A 616 1.67 16.53 9.66
CA GLY A 616 1.23 16.57 11.06
C GLY A 616 1.72 17.79 11.83
N ASP A 617 1.30 17.92 13.11
CA ASP A 617 1.60 19.09 13.95
C ASP A 617 3.04 19.11 14.49
N ALA A 618 3.68 17.96 14.66
CA ALA A 618 5.03 17.84 15.19
C ALA A 618 6.09 18.43 14.25
N VAL A 619 6.84 19.42 14.74
CA VAL A 619 7.87 20.14 13.95
C VAL A 619 9.19 19.36 13.90
N ASP A 620 9.62 18.80 15.02
CA ASP A 620 10.94 18.15 15.14
C ASP A 620 11.15 16.94 14.22
N PRO A 621 10.18 16.03 14.04
CA PRO A 621 10.30 14.92 13.09
C PRO A 621 10.49 15.43 11.66
N ARG A 622 9.74 16.44 11.25
CA ARG A 622 9.83 17.08 9.93
C ARG A 622 11.21 17.73 9.73
N LYS A 623 11.70 18.46 10.72
CA LYS A 623 13.04 19.07 10.69
C LYS A 623 14.12 18.02 10.53
N ARG A 624 14.06 16.92 11.29
CA ARG A 624 15.02 15.81 11.18
C ARG A 624 14.97 15.15 9.81
N PHE A 625 13.77 14.92 9.28
CA PHE A 625 13.60 14.37 7.92
C PHE A 625 14.30 15.25 6.87
N ILE A 626 14.03 16.57 6.89
CA ILE A 626 14.65 17.53 5.97
C ILE A 626 16.18 17.47 6.09
N GLN A 627 16.72 17.49 7.31
CA GLN A 627 18.17 17.44 7.54
C GLN A 627 18.79 16.13 7.05
N THR A 628 18.15 15.00 7.29
CA THR A 628 18.65 13.69 6.89
C THR A 628 18.66 13.52 5.36
N HIS A 629 17.66 14.09 4.67
CA HIS A 629 17.50 13.94 3.22
C HIS A 629 18.02 15.12 2.41
N ALA A 630 18.61 16.13 3.07
CA ALA A 630 19.09 17.36 2.42
C ALA A 630 20.06 17.10 1.24
N LYS A 631 20.91 16.06 1.36
CA LYS A 631 21.85 15.67 0.29
C LYS A 631 21.18 15.01 -0.92
N ALA A 632 19.98 14.50 -0.77
CA ALA A 632 19.22 13.84 -1.84
C ALA A 632 18.33 14.79 -2.62
N VAL A 633 18.22 16.05 -2.17
CA VAL A 633 17.39 17.06 -2.82
C VAL A 633 17.95 17.36 -4.21
N ARG A 634 17.09 17.23 -5.22
CA ARG A 634 17.33 17.62 -6.60
C ARG A 634 16.40 18.81 -6.92
N ASN A 635 16.87 19.74 -7.74
CA ASN A 635 16.09 20.92 -8.16
C ASN A 635 15.78 21.89 -7.01
N LEU A 636 16.80 22.29 -6.25
CA LEU A 636 16.67 23.44 -5.37
C LEU A 636 16.40 24.69 -6.23
N ASP A 637 15.31 25.37 -5.95
CA ASP A 637 15.04 26.70 -6.50
C ASP A 637 15.81 27.73 -5.67
N ILE A 638 17.04 28.04 -6.11
CA ILE A 638 17.95 29.00 -5.47
C ILE A 638 17.98 30.25 -6.33
#